data_0e090cb7f92f2dc7cea610878dce1899
#
_entry.id   0e090cb7f92f2dc7cea610878dce1899
#
_cell.length_a   1.000
_cell.length_b   1.000
_cell.length_c   1.000
_cell.angle_alpha   90.00
_cell.angle_beta   90.00
_cell.angle_gamma   90.00
#
_symmetry.space_group_name_H-M   'P 1'
#
loop_
_entity.id
_entity.type
_entity.pdbx_description
1 polymer ?
#
loop_
_entity_poly.entity_id
_entity_poly.type
_entity_poly.pdbx_seq_one_letter_code
_entity_poly.pdbx_strand_id
1 'polypeptide(L)'
;MKRTLMILLTLGLALSLLLPAASAASPAYLPGVTGEMTKPAFWTAGLEEPDRVLASAGEIAAINAAALTAEGTNMHDLRSQPETVDAKALAQRLKASAEADAAYYLGWTYSSDGKEADQAFYDEMIANTVDPEAGESQPVLFAVAVVRTQLLTFPSEEAILDDPADPDFDYQNLSTIRVNEPVVLRAHSADGQYYAALTSSASGWVRAEDLAVCADKAEWLSAWDIPAEKAVVVYGDRVWTSASNYQPETAKRMLTMGTVLELADWPDPAEPVANRAAYYNYVVYLPVRGEDGSYEKRTALLPAVKDVSLGYLPLTSENIAKVALKALGDVYGWGGMLESNDCSGFLRDVYRCFGLELARNTNWQTAMPVAKADLTDLSSEEKCRILDALPLGSALYFKGHTMLYLGHEGEDCYVLSSVSRIMNDAGDRTQRIRGVVINTLDTRRASGNTWLQDLNTALVPYLTDIELPAPLWYQDGVRFCLKHRLIDAYDGGYFRPDEAASRAVIAEALWRAAGSPEPGENAEAFPDVESGAACERAALWAREQGVIEGVDGAFQADGVLTREQLVTMLYRLLNEETEGAAAGLSGFADAGEVSAWAEDAMAWAVDRQIIRGKKQTSLKPKDAVTRAELAVILERTAALYADGDRAE
;
A
#
# COMPACT_ATOMS: atom_id res chain seq x y z
N MET A 1 43.25 47.73 -40.82
CA MET A 1 42.03 46.92 -40.96
C MET A 1 42.19 45.44 -40.66
N LYS A 2 43.20 44.72 -41.19
CA LYS A 2 43.36 43.26 -40.92
C LYS A 2 43.68 42.87 -39.44
N ARG A 3 44.43 43.73 -38.71
CA ARG A 3 44.74 43.46 -37.30
C ARG A 3 43.56 43.74 -36.33
N THR A 4 42.72 44.72 -36.61
CA THR A 4 41.53 45.02 -35.82
C THR A 4 40.43 43.98 -35.98
N LEU A 5 40.32 43.38 -37.19
CA LEU A 5 39.34 42.31 -37.46
C LEU A 5 39.71 41.00 -36.77
N MET A 6 41.04 40.71 -36.61
CA MET A 6 41.55 39.53 -35.95
C MET A 6 41.36 39.61 -34.41
N ILE A 7 41.46 40.80 -33.83
CA ILE A 7 41.22 41.00 -32.38
C ILE A 7 39.72 40.91 -32.06
N LEU A 8 38.84 41.39 -32.96
CA LEU A 8 37.39 41.24 -32.78
C LEU A 8 36.93 39.78 -32.96
N LEU A 9 37.56 38.99 -33.85
CA LEU A 9 37.25 37.57 -33.96
C LEU A 9 37.78 36.74 -32.76
N THR A 10 38.93 37.11 -32.22
CA THR A 10 39.47 36.39 -31.02
C THR A 10 38.69 36.79 -29.76
N LEU A 11 38.20 38.04 -29.61
CA LEU A 11 37.29 38.39 -28.49
C LEU A 11 35.90 37.77 -28.65
N GLY A 12 35.39 37.64 -29.89
CA GLY A 12 34.13 36.93 -30.14
C GLY A 12 34.22 35.41 -29.82
N LEU A 13 35.36 34.74 -30.14
CA LEU A 13 35.59 33.34 -29.77
C LEU A 13 35.86 33.16 -28.25
N ALA A 14 36.50 34.14 -27.59
CA ALA A 14 36.72 34.07 -26.15
C ALA A 14 35.45 34.34 -25.33
N LEU A 15 34.49 35.15 -25.88
CA LEU A 15 33.19 35.40 -25.25
C LEU A 15 32.23 34.20 -25.43
N SER A 16 32.35 33.42 -26.52
CA SER A 16 31.54 32.20 -26.71
C SER A 16 32.01 31.04 -25.85
N LEU A 17 33.22 31.10 -25.29
CA LEU A 17 33.76 30.10 -24.32
C LEU A 17 33.44 30.43 -22.85
N LEU A 18 32.79 31.61 -22.59
CA LEU A 18 32.40 32.05 -21.25
C LEU A 18 30.88 32.09 -21.03
N LEU A 19 30.12 31.57 -21.98
CA LEU A 19 28.73 31.21 -21.67
C LEU A 19 28.83 30.03 -20.69
N PRO A 20 28.33 30.15 -19.46
CA PRO A 20 28.18 28.95 -18.66
C PRO A 20 27.39 27.98 -19.51
N ALA A 21 27.93 26.77 -19.71
CA ALA A 21 27.13 25.69 -20.24
C ALA A 21 25.83 25.75 -19.44
N ALA A 22 24.71 26.03 -20.12
CA ALA A 22 23.42 25.93 -19.48
C ALA A 22 23.43 24.53 -18.85
N SER A 23 23.53 24.45 -17.52
CA SER A 23 23.43 23.17 -16.85
C SER A 23 22.10 22.63 -17.33
N ALA A 24 22.13 21.52 -18.05
CA ALA A 24 20.89 20.86 -18.43
C ALA A 24 20.10 20.72 -17.13
N ALA A 25 18.93 21.36 -17.07
CA ALA A 25 18.12 21.30 -15.87
C ALA A 25 17.85 19.81 -15.59
N SER A 26 18.38 19.34 -14.48
CA SER A 26 18.08 17.97 -14.02
C SER A 26 16.63 17.91 -13.56
N PRO A 27 15.93 16.79 -13.75
CA PRO A 27 14.64 16.60 -13.14
C PRO A 27 14.68 16.89 -11.63
N ALA A 28 13.62 17.46 -11.09
CA ALA A 28 13.46 17.58 -9.65
C ALA A 28 12.98 16.24 -9.07
N TYR A 29 13.49 15.89 -7.91
CA TYR A 29 13.13 14.67 -7.18
C TYR A 29 12.53 15.05 -5.82
N LEU A 30 11.78 14.12 -5.22
CA LEU A 30 11.33 14.28 -3.84
C LEU A 30 12.54 14.23 -2.87
N PRO A 31 12.41 14.80 -1.65
CA PRO A 31 13.46 14.77 -0.65
C PRO A 31 14.01 13.36 -0.41
N GLY A 32 15.32 13.25 -0.24
CA GLY A 32 16.00 11.97 -0.08
C GLY A 32 16.20 11.16 -1.37
N VAL A 33 15.59 11.55 -2.50
CA VAL A 33 15.67 10.82 -3.77
C VAL A 33 16.73 11.42 -4.68
N THR A 34 17.53 10.57 -5.31
CA THR A 34 18.58 10.94 -6.28
C THR A 34 18.28 10.43 -7.68
N GLY A 35 18.95 10.99 -8.71
CA GLY A 35 18.82 10.51 -10.09
C GLY A 35 19.31 9.07 -10.30
N GLU A 36 20.22 8.55 -9.48
CA GLU A 36 20.65 7.16 -9.55
C GLU A 36 19.53 6.19 -9.12
N MET A 37 18.71 6.59 -8.16
CA MET A 37 17.57 5.80 -7.66
C MET A 37 16.49 5.57 -8.73
N THR A 38 16.48 6.33 -9.82
CA THR A 38 15.58 6.11 -10.96
C THR A 38 16.00 4.93 -11.85
N LYS A 39 17.15 4.32 -11.56
CA LYS A 39 17.71 3.21 -12.32
C LYS A 39 17.49 1.88 -11.62
N PRO A 40 17.00 0.82 -12.30
CA PRO A 40 16.82 -0.50 -11.70
C PRO A 40 18.09 -1.04 -11.03
N ALA A 41 19.24 -0.83 -11.67
CA ALA A 41 20.53 -1.30 -11.17
C ALA A 41 20.93 -0.73 -9.80
N PHE A 42 20.42 0.45 -9.42
CA PHE A 42 20.65 1.01 -8.08
C PHE A 42 20.09 0.10 -7.00
N TRP A 43 18.84 -0.33 -7.16
CA TRP A 43 18.10 -1.13 -6.17
C TRP A 43 18.53 -2.60 -6.13
N THR A 44 19.19 -3.07 -7.18
CA THR A 44 19.62 -4.47 -7.27
C THR A 44 21.11 -4.67 -7.03
N ALA A 45 21.92 -3.60 -6.97
CA ALA A 45 23.38 -3.68 -6.83
C ALA A 45 23.87 -4.37 -5.55
N GLY A 46 23.08 -4.32 -4.47
CA GLY A 46 23.38 -4.95 -3.17
C GLY A 46 22.85 -6.38 -3.01
N LEU A 47 22.09 -6.89 -3.99
CA LEU A 47 21.52 -8.23 -3.92
C LEU A 47 22.52 -9.27 -4.43
N GLU A 48 22.65 -10.42 -3.74
CA GLU A 48 23.56 -11.49 -4.14
C GLU A 48 23.17 -12.11 -5.49
N GLU A 49 21.86 -12.35 -5.72
CA GLU A 49 21.32 -13.01 -6.91
C GLU A 49 20.10 -12.24 -7.44
N PRO A 50 20.27 -11.03 -8.01
CA PRO A 50 19.14 -10.21 -8.44
C PRO A 50 18.33 -10.81 -9.59
N ASP A 51 18.91 -11.72 -10.34
CA ASP A 51 18.36 -12.47 -11.46
C ASP A 51 17.78 -13.84 -11.06
N ARG A 52 17.88 -14.24 -9.78
CA ARG A 52 17.27 -15.48 -9.27
C ARG A 52 15.75 -15.42 -9.42
N VAL A 53 15.17 -16.49 -9.97
CA VAL A 53 13.72 -16.65 -10.06
C VAL A 53 13.14 -16.80 -8.65
N LEU A 54 12.29 -15.87 -8.25
CA LEU A 54 11.68 -15.80 -6.91
C LEU A 54 10.45 -16.71 -6.79
N ALA A 55 9.73 -16.90 -7.88
CA ALA A 55 8.64 -17.87 -7.98
C ALA A 55 8.57 -18.41 -9.42
N SER A 56 8.38 -19.71 -9.54
CA SER A 56 8.17 -20.39 -10.82
C SER A 56 6.78 -20.11 -11.39
N ALA A 57 6.60 -20.33 -12.68
CA ALA A 57 5.28 -20.21 -13.33
C ALA A 57 4.21 -21.11 -12.66
N GLY A 58 4.61 -22.29 -12.15
CA GLY A 58 3.70 -23.19 -11.44
C GLY A 58 3.25 -22.64 -10.09
N GLU A 59 4.14 -22.02 -9.32
CA GLU A 59 3.81 -21.37 -8.05
C GLU A 59 2.93 -20.14 -8.28
N ILE A 60 3.21 -19.33 -9.30
CA ILE A 60 2.37 -18.20 -9.70
C ILE A 60 0.94 -18.68 -10.06
N ALA A 61 0.84 -19.74 -10.86
CA ALA A 61 -0.46 -20.32 -11.23
C ALA A 61 -1.23 -20.83 -10.00
N ALA A 62 -0.53 -21.42 -9.01
CA ALA A 62 -1.13 -21.88 -7.76
C ALA A 62 -1.64 -20.71 -6.92
N ILE A 63 -0.90 -19.61 -6.82
CA ILE A 63 -1.31 -18.38 -6.13
C ILE A 63 -2.56 -17.79 -6.82
N ASN A 64 -2.55 -17.67 -8.14
CA ASN A 64 -3.70 -17.18 -8.90
C ASN A 64 -4.95 -18.02 -8.66
N ALA A 65 -4.82 -19.36 -8.68
CA ALA A 65 -5.93 -20.27 -8.41
C ALA A 65 -6.46 -20.14 -6.96
N ALA A 66 -5.57 -20.03 -5.99
CA ALA A 66 -5.94 -19.82 -4.58
C ALA A 66 -6.65 -18.48 -4.37
N ALA A 67 -6.24 -17.42 -5.07
CA ALA A 67 -6.83 -16.09 -4.97
C ALA A 67 -8.29 -16.06 -5.44
N LEU A 68 -8.68 -16.90 -6.43
CA LEU A 68 -10.05 -16.99 -6.92
C LEU A 68 -11.04 -17.55 -5.88
N THR A 69 -10.55 -18.28 -4.88
CA THR A 69 -11.36 -18.91 -3.83
C THR A 69 -11.18 -18.30 -2.45
N ALA A 70 -10.18 -17.42 -2.28
CA ALA A 70 -9.90 -16.77 -1.02
C ALA A 70 -10.96 -15.70 -0.71
N GLU A 71 -11.48 -15.74 0.52
CA GLU A 71 -12.45 -14.76 0.99
C GLU A 71 -11.84 -13.34 1.00
N GLY A 72 -12.62 -12.36 0.56
CA GLY A 72 -12.26 -10.94 0.59
C GLY A 72 -11.42 -10.46 -0.58
N THR A 73 -10.98 -11.31 -1.51
CA THR A 73 -10.22 -10.90 -2.71
C THR A 73 -11.06 -10.26 -3.79
N ASN A 74 -12.35 -10.58 -3.83
CA ASN A 74 -13.28 -10.21 -4.91
C ASN A 74 -12.76 -10.55 -6.31
N MET A 75 -12.02 -11.67 -6.41
CA MET A 75 -11.56 -12.20 -7.68
C MET A 75 -12.55 -13.23 -8.22
N HIS A 76 -12.67 -13.29 -9.55
CA HIS A 76 -13.68 -14.08 -10.23
C HIS A 76 -13.05 -15.06 -11.21
N ASP A 77 -13.44 -16.33 -11.09
CA ASP A 77 -13.14 -17.31 -12.13
C ASP A 77 -14.08 -17.10 -13.34
N LEU A 78 -13.56 -16.48 -14.38
CA LEU A 78 -14.33 -16.18 -15.58
C LEU A 78 -14.62 -17.44 -16.39
N ARG A 79 -13.76 -18.48 -16.33
CA ARG A 79 -13.95 -19.75 -17.05
C ARG A 79 -15.17 -20.51 -16.55
N SER A 80 -15.49 -20.40 -15.27
CA SER A 80 -16.62 -21.09 -14.63
C SER A 80 -17.96 -20.35 -14.79
N GLN A 81 -17.97 -19.14 -15.40
CA GLN A 81 -19.21 -18.38 -15.55
C GLN A 81 -20.26 -19.13 -16.41
N PRO A 82 -21.55 -19.12 -16.00
CA PRO A 82 -22.62 -19.78 -16.72
C PRO A 82 -22.90 -19.10 -18.07
N GLU A 83 -23.49 -19.83 -18.99
CA GLU A 83 -23.89 -19.29 -20.30
C GLU A 83 -25.27 -18.61 -20.29
N THR A 84 -26.02 -18.75 -19.20
CA THR A 84 -27.30 -18.06 -18.98
C THR A 84 -27.44 -17.60 -17.55
N VAL A 85 -28.18 -16.52 -17.34
CA VAL A 85 -28.51 -15.97 -16.02
C VAL A 85 -30.01 -15.71 -15.90
N ASP A 86 -30.52 -15.76 -14.67
CA ASP A 86 -31.85 -15.24 -14.33
C ASP A 86 -31.84 -13.71 -14.49
N ALA A 87 -32.48 -13.22 -15.55
CA ALA A 87 -32.47 -11.83 -15.94
C ALA A 87 -33.15 -10.94 -14.89
N LYS A 88 -34.27 -11.42 -14.31
CA LYS A 88 -35.03 -10.69 -13.30
C LYS A 88 -34.26 -10.56 -12.00
N ALA A 89 -33.66 -11.65 -11.53
CA ALA A 89 -32.83 -11.60 -10.33
C ALA A 89 -31.57 -10.75 -10.54
N LEU A 90 -30.99 -10.78 -11.73
CA LEU A 90 -29.85 -9.93 -12.09
C LEU A 90 -30.23 -8.44 -12.10
N ALA A 91 -31.33 -8.08 -12.78
CA ALA A 91 -31.79 -6.68 -12.83
C ALA A 91 -32.07 -6.12 -11.42
N GLN A 92 -32.69 -6.93 -10.54
CA GLN A 92 -32.88 -6.54 -9.15
C GLN A 92 -31.57 -6.26 -8.41
N ARG A 93 -30.55 -7.12 -8.61
CA ARG A 93 -29.22 -6.92 -8.00
C ARG A 93 -28.49 -5.70 -8.54
N LEU A 94 -28.52 -5.49 -9.87
CA LEU A 94 -27.88 -4.32 -10.49
C LEU A 94 -28.52 -3.02 -10.00
N LYS A 95 -29.86 -2.98 -9.93
CA LYS A 95 -30.57 -1.83 -9.39
C LYS A 95 -30.26 -1.60 -7.92
N ALA A 96 -30.28 -2.62 -7.08
CA ALA A 96 -29.97 -2.51 -5.66
C ALA A 96 -28.51 -2.06 -5.42
N SER A 97 -27.57 -2.53 -6.25
CA SER A 97 -26.18 -2.04 -6.20
C SER A 97 -26.09 -0.57 -6.55
N ALA A 98 -26.72 -0.15 -7.66
CA ALA A 98 -26.74 1.25 -8.06
C ALA A 98 -27.43 2.17 -7.03
N GLU A 99 -28.51 1.73 -6.40
CA GLU A 99 -29.16 2.47 -5.32
C GLU A 99 -28.23 2.62 -4.08
N ALA A 100 -27.45 1.59 -3.76
CA ALA A 100 -26.50 1.63 -2.65
C ALA A 100 -25.30 2.56 -2.97
N ASP A 101 -24.79 2.50 -4.19
CA ASP A 101 -23.71 3.40 -4.65
C ASP A 101 -24.18 4.86 -4.66
N ALA A 102 -25.39 5.11 -5.20
CA ALA A 102 -26.00 6.46 -5.18
C ALA A 102 -26.15 6.99 -3.76
N ALA A 103 -26.66 6.17 -2.82
CA ALA A 103 -26.80 6.55 -1.43
C ALA A 103 -25.44 6.86 -0.75
N TYR A 104 -24.37 6.18 -1.17
CA TYR A 104 -23.01 6.48 -0.69
C TYR A 104 -22.50 7.82 -1.19
N TYR A 105 -22.74 8.18 -2.46
CA TYR A 105 -22.25 9.39 -3.08
C TYR A 105 -23.11 10.64 -2.79
N LEU A 106 -24.40 10.46 -2.47
CA LEU A 106 -25.34 11.54 -2.25
C LEU A 106 -24.89 12.47 -1.10
N GLY A 107 -24.94 13.79 -1.36
CA GLY A 107 -24.69 14.84 -0.36
C GLY A 107 -23.23 15.26 -0.19
N TRP A 108 -22.29 14.68 -0.98
CA TRP A 108 -20.89 15.09 -0.94
C TRP A 108 -20.19 15.06 -2.30
N THR A 109 -20.92 14.79 -3.38
CA THR A 109 -20.38 14.74 -4.75
C THR A 109 -21.05 15.76 -5.66
N TYR A 110 -20.40 15.98 -6.79
CA TYR A 110 -20.77 16.94 -7.82
C TYR A 110 -20.73 16.30 -9.20
N SER A 111 -21.57 16.78 -10.11
CA SER A 111 -21.54 16.47 -11.53
C SER A 111 -20.42 17.26 -12.25
N SER A 112 -20.17 16.92 -13.51
CA SER A 112 -19.15 17.57 -14.36
C SER A 112 -19.36 19.08 -14.57
N ASP A 113 -20.62 19.56 -14.45
CA ASP A 113 -20.97 20.98 -14.57
C ASP A 113 -20.85 21.76 -13.22
N GLY A 114 -20.40 21.08 -12.16
CA GLY A 114 -20.14 21.65 -10.85
C GLY A 114 -21.36 21.79 -9.95
N LYS A 115 -22.50 21.21 -10.32
CA LYS A 115 -23.68 21.15 -9.47
C LYS A 115 -23.58 19.99 -8.48
N GLU A 116 -24.16 20.17 -7.32
CA GLU A 116 -24.33 19.06 -6.36
C GLU A 116 -25.09 17.91 -7.03
N ALA A 117 -24.54 16.70 -6.97
CA ALA A 117 -25.16 15.50 -7.49
C ALA A 117 -26.31 15.09 -6.55
N ASP A 118 -27.51 15.56 -6.87
CA ASP A 118 -28.72 15.32 -6.09
C ASP A 118 -29.35 13.94 -6.40
N GLN A 119 -30.47 13.64 -5.74
CA GLN A 119 -31.18 12.37 -5.95
C GLN A 119 -31.64 12.22 -7.41
N ALA A 120 -32.06 13.29 -8.08
CA ALA A 120 -32.53 13.21 -9.46
C ALA A 120 -31.41 12.84 -10.45
N PHE A 121 -30.18 13.34 -10.19
CA PHE A 121 -28.99 12.97 -10.91
C PHE A 121 -28.70 11.45 -10.85
N TYR A 122 -28.80 10.86 -9.66
CA TYR A 122 -28.59 9.42 -9.48
C TYR A 122 -29.78 8.58 -9.97
N ASP A 123 -31.03 9.08 -9.83
CA ASP A 123 -32.21 8.37 -10.32
C ASP A 123 -32.16 8.14 -11.84
N GLU A 124 -31.60 9.09 -12.61
CA GLU A 124 -31.38 8.93 -14.05
C GLU A 124 -30.37 7.83 -14.36
N MET A 125 -29.24 7.78 -13.65
CA MET A 125 -28.25 6.72 -13.81
C MET A 125 -28.79 5.36 -13.39
N ILE A 126 -29.53 5.29 -12.26
CA ILE A 126 -30.17 4.06 -11.78
C ILE A 126 -31.18 3.54 -12.80
N ALA A 127 -31.98 4.43 -13.39
CA ALA A 127 -32.97 4.03 -14.41
C ALA A 127 -32.31 3.38 -15.64
N ASN A 128 -31.09 3.80 -15.99
CA ASN A 128 -30.34 3.20 -17.10
C ASN A 128 -29.70 1.84 -16.75
N THR A 129 -29.67 1.41 -15.49
CA THR A 129 -29.10 0.10 -15.11
C THR A 129 -29.96 -1.10 -15.48
N VAL A 130 -31.22 -0.92 -15.79
CA VAL A 130 -32.19 -1.99 -16.02
C VAL A 130 -32.68 -1.96 -17.45
N ASP A 131 -32.48 -3.06 -18.17
CA ASP A 131 -33.17 -3.28 -19.44
C ASP A 131 -34.66 -3.58 -19.14
N PRO A 132 -35.60 -2.71 -19.57
CA PRO A 132 -37.03 -2.90 -19.32
C PRO A 132 -37.61 -4.09 -20.10
N GLU A 133 -36.91 -4.60 -21.12
CA GLU A 133 -37.33 -5.73 -21.95
C GLU A 133 -36.70 -7.06 -21.51
N ALA A 134 -35.93 -7.09 -20.41
CA ALA A 134 -35.30 -8.30 -19.92
C ALA A 134 -36.32 -9.40 -19.59
N GLY A 135 -36.16 -10.55 -20.22
CA GLY A 135 -37.00 -11.73 -20.01
C GLY A 135 -36.73 -12.44 -18.67
N GLU A 136 -37.29 -13.64 -18.49
CA GLU A 136 -37.03 -14.45 -17.30
C GLU A 136 -35.59 -15.00 -17.27
N SER A 137 -35.04 -15.35 -18.45
CA SER A 137 -33.66 -15.83 -18.60
C SER A 137 -33.01 -15.16 -19.80
N GLN A 138 -31.73 -14.81 -19.69
CA GLN A 138 -30.98 -14.24 -20.79
C GLN A 138 -29.61 -14.90 -20.95
N PRO A 139 -29.07 -14.93 -22.20
CA PRO A 139 -27.72 -15.41 -22.43
C PRO A 139 -26.70 -14.49 -21.78
N VAL A 140 -25.61 -15.08 -21.29
CA VAL A 140 -24.39 -14.39 -20.96
C VAL A 140 -23.55 -14.32 -22.22
N LEU A 141 -23.07 -13.13 -22.56
CA LEU A 141 -22.18 -12.94 -23.69
C LEU A 141 -20.73 -12.92 -23.20
N PHE A 142 -19.85 -13.40 -24.06
CA PHE A 142 -18.42 -13.46 -23.81
C PHE A 142 -17.71 -12.51 -24.77
N ALA A 143 -16.90 -11.58 -24.26
CA ALA A 143 -16.28 -10.53 -25.06
C ALA A 143 -14.82 -10.29 -24.63
N VAL A 144 -14.09 -9.59 -25.48
CA VAL A 144 -12.78 -9.04 -25.19
C VAL A 144 -12.77 -7.54 -25.50
N ALA A 145 -11.97 -6.78 -24.75
CA ALA A 145 -11.81 -5.36 -25.02
C ALA A 145 -10.94 -5.12 -26.25
N VAL A 146 -11.38 -4.25 -27.15
CA VAL A 146 -10.64 -3.89 -28.37
C VAL A 146 -9.81 -2.63 -28.21
N VAL A 147 -10.07 -1.84 -27.17
CA VAL A 147 -9.31 -0.70 -26.71
C VAL A 147 -9.13 -0.80 -25.19
N ARG A 148 -8.21 -0.01 -24.62
CA ARG A 148 -8.19 0.21 -23.18
C ARG A 148 -9.42 1.04 -22.81
N THR A 149 -10.28 0.53 -21.96
CA THR A 149 -11.56 1.14 -21.61
C THR A 149 -11.79 1.16 -20.10
N GLN A 150 -12.75 1.96 -19.64
CA GLN A 150 -13.09 2.11 -18.23
C GLN A 150 -14.18 1.11 -17.82
N LEU A 151 -14.06 0.59 -16.61
CA LEU A 151 -15.13 -0.09 -15.90
C LEU A 151 -15.76 0.92 -14.95
N LEU A 152 -17.03 1.21 -15.14
CA LEU A 152 -17.76 2.31 -14.52
C LEU A 152 -18.70 1.83 -13.41
N THR A 153 -19.01 2.73 -12.47
CA THR A 153 -19.98 2.49 -11.39
C THR A 153 -21.41 2.43 -11.94
N PHE A 154 -21.75 3.37 -12.83
CA PHE A 154 -23.06 3.46 -13.49
C PHE A 154 -22.91 3.42 -15.01
N PRO A 155 -23.93 3.01 -15.75
CA PRO A 155 -23.97 3.07 -17.22
C PRO A 155 -24.22 4.52 -17.69
N SER A 156 -23.25 5.39 -17.52
CA SER A 156 -23.36 6.82 -17.79
C SER A 156 -22.00 7.42 -18.10
N GLU A 157 -22.00 8.51 -18.89
CA GLU A 157 -20.84 9.36 -19.17
C GLU A 157 -20.66 10.45 -18.10
N GLU A 158 -21.64 10.64 -17.22
CA GLU A 158 -21.61 11.69 -16.22
C GLU A 158 -20.56 11.40 -15.14
N ALA A 159 -19.73 12.39 -14.83
CA ALA A 159 -18.72 12.28 -13.79
C ALA A 159 -19.33 12.41 -12.39
N ILE A 160 -18.71 11.75 -11.43
CA ILE A 160 -19.03 11.83 -9.99
C ILE A 160 -17.78 12.34 -9.27
N LEU A 161 -17.74 13.64 -8.96
CA LEU A 161 -16.57 14.33 -8.44
C LEU A 161 -16.74 14.67 -6.95
N ASP A 162 -15.68 14.60 -6.15
CA ASP A 162 -15.66 15.15 -4.78
C ASP A 162 -15.31 16.64 -4.73
N ASP A 163 -14.66 17.14 -5.77
CA ASP A 163 -14.33 18.54 -5.97
C ASP A 163 -14.54 18.88 -7.45
N PRO A 164 -15.50 19.75 -7.80
CA PRO A 164 -15.75 20.13 -9.20
C PRO A 164 -14.54 20.76 -9.89
N ALA A 165 -13.57 21.28 -9.13
CA ALA A 165 -12.31 21.82 -9.66
C ALA A 165 -11.24 20.74 -9.88
N ASP A 166 -11.54 19.47 -9.59
CA ASP A 166 -10.60 18.35 -9.66
C ASP A 166 -11.16 17.17 -10.49
N PRO A 167 -11.25 17.31 -11.83
CA PRO A 167 -11.82 16.29 -12.71
C PRO A 167 -10.97 15.01 -12.80
N ASP A 168 -9.74 14.99 -12.26
CA ASP A 168 -8.87 13.82 -12.24
C ASP A 168 -9.26 12.80 -11.14
N PHE A 169 -10.28 13.12 -10.32
CA PHE A 169 -10.84 12.25 -9.29
C PHE A 169 -12.33 12.02 -9.54
N ASP A 170 -12.63 11.19 -10.53
CA ASP A 170 -13.99 10.82 -10.91
C ASP A 170 -14.33 9.44 -10.39
N TYR A 171 -15.17 9.38 -9.37
CA TYR A 171 -15.65 8.15 -8.71
C TYR A 171 -16.52 7.25 -9.59
N GLN A 172 -16.89 7.74 -10.79
CA GLN A 172 -17.51 6.90 -11.81
C GLN A 172 -16.56 5.77 -12.25
N ASN A 173 -15.24 6.00 -12.16
CA ASN A 173 -14.21 5.07 -12.63
C ASN A 173 -13.78 4.08 -11.54
N LEU A 174 -14.15 2.80 -11.68
CA LEU A 174 -13.78 1.71 -10.76
C LEU A 174 -12.46 1.05 -11.14
N SER A 175 -12.24 0.82 -12.43
CA SER A 175 -11.10 0.08 -12.95
C SER A 175 -10.94 0.32 -14.44
N THR A 176 -9.89 -0.28 -15.02
CA THR A 176 -9.70 -0.37 -16.47
C THR A 176 -9.67 -1.81 -16.93
N ILE A 177 -10.07 -1.99 -18.19
CA ILE A 177 -9.97 -3.22 -18.97
C ILE A 177 -8.98 -2.94 -20.10
N ARG A 178 -7.95 -3.79 -20.25
CA ARG A 178 -6.90 -3.63 -21.27
C ARG A 178 -7.33 -4.24 -22.59
N VAL A 179 -6.63 -3.90 -23.65
CA VAL A 179 -6.78 -4.58 -24.95
C VAL A 179 -6.60 -6.09 -24.76
N ASN A 180 -7.49 -6.87 -25.35
CA ASN A 180 -7.57 -8.34 -25.26
C ASN A 180 -7.87 -8.89 -23.85
N GLU A 181 -8.25 -8.06 -22.88
CA GLU A 181 -8.68 -8.55 -21.57
C GLU A 181 -10.10 -9.14 -21.67
N PRO A 182 -10.32 -10.35 -21.11
CA PRO A 182 -11.61 -11.02 -21.20
C PRO A 182 -12.66 -10.37 -20.31
N VAL A 183 -13.89 -10.33 -20.81
CA VAL A 183 -15.05 -9.79 -20.10
C VAL A 183 -16.23 -10.71 -20.26
N VAL A 184 -17.00 -10.92 -19.18
CA VAL A 184 -18.27 -11.64 -19.19
C VAL A 184 -19.40 -10.62 -19.07
N LEU A 185 -20.28 -10.55 -20.06
CA LEU A 185 -21.35 -9.57 -20.19
C LEU A 185 -22.66 -10.18 -19.76
N ARG A 186 -23.30 -9.62 -18.75
CA ARG A 186 -24.46 -10.22 -18.09
C ARG A 186 -25.79 -9.54 -18.40
N ALA A 187 -25.77 -8.25 -18.75
CA ALA A 187 -26.94 -7.48 -19.11
C ALA A 187 -26.56 -6.27 -19.95
N HIS A 188 -27.50 -5.72 -20.73
CA HIS A 188 -27.38 -4.38 -21.32
C HIS A 188 -27.94 -3.31 -20.37
N SER A 189 -27.47 -2.08 -20.51
CA SER A 189 -28.16 -0.91 -19.99
C SER A 189 -29.48 -0.68 -20.76
N ALA A 190 -30.39 0.10 -20.17
CA ALA A 190 -31.69 0.40 -20.80
C ALA A 190 -31.57 1.06 -22.17
N ASP A 191 -30.55 1.91 -22.37
CA ASP A 191 -30.22 2.59 -23.64
C ASP A 191 -29.38 1.71 -24.60
N GLY A 192 -28.92 0.53 -24.14
CA GLY A 192 -28.09 -0.39 -24.92
C GLY A 192 -26.66 0.05 -25.17
N GLN A 193 -26.21 1.15 -24.58
CA GLN A 193 -24.85 1.68 -24.81
C GLN A 193 -23.79 1.02 -23.90
N TYR A 194 -24.21 0.37 -22.82
CA TYR A 194 -23.33 -0.26 -21.84
C TYR A 194 -23.70 -1.71 -21.60
N TYR A 195 -22.70 -2.47 -21.14
CA TYR A 195 -22.89 -3.81 -20.59
C TYR A 195 -22.56 -3.84 -19.10
N ALA A 196 -23.38 -4.52 -18.30
CA ALA A 196 -23.01 -4.97 -16.98
C ALA A 196 -21.98 -6.08 -17.10
N ALA A 197 -20.73 -5.76 -16.78
CA ALA A 197 -19.55 -6.56 -17.07
C ALA A 197 -18.93 -7.16 -15.80
N LEU A 198 -18.37 -8.36 -15.95
CA LEU A 198 -17.53 -9.02 -14.95
C LEU A 198 -16.14 -9.23 -15.54
N THR A 199 -15.11 -8.76 -14.86
CA THR A 199 -13.70 -9.04 -15.12
C THR A 199 -13.15 -10.00 -14.07
N SER A 200 -11.90 -10.43 -14.20
CA SER A 200 -11.24 -11.31 -13.20
C SER A 200 -11.17 -10.72 -11.79
N SER A 201 -11.30 -9.41 -11.63
CA SER A 201 -11.05 -8.73 -10.33
C SER A 201 -12.01 -7.59 -10.00
N ALA A 202 -13.03 -7.36 -10.83
CA ALA A 202 -14.01 -6.30 -10.61
C ALA A 202 -15.29 -6.56 -11.42
N SER A 203 -16.39 -5.89 -11.04
CA SER A 203 -17.62 -5.80 -11.81
C SER A 203 -18.07 -4.35 -11.91
N GLY A 204 -18.74 -3.99 -12.98
CA GLY A 204 -19.22 -2.63 -13.25
C GLY A 204 -19.82 -2.53 -14.64
N TRP A 205 -19.89 -1.32 -15.18
CA TRP A 205 -20.42 -1.05 -16.50
C TRP A 205 -19.30 -0.70 -17.48
N VAL A 206 -19.41 -1.15 -18.71
CA VAL A 206 -18.44 -0.88 -19.77
C VAL A 206 -19.16 -0.51 -21.06
N ARG A 207 -18.61 0.40 -21.84
CA ARG A 207 -19.18 0.81 -23.13
C ARG A 207 -19.21 -0.36 -24.10
N ALA A 208 -20.34 -0.56 -24.74
CA ALA A 208 -20.54 -1.65 -25.71
C ALA A 208 -19.62 -1.51 -26.93
N GLU A 209 -19.30 -0.29 -27.36
CA GLU A 209 -18.44 -0.02 -28.51
C GLU A 209 -16.97 -0.40 -28.31
N ASP A 210 -16.51 -0.47 -27.05
CA ASP A 210 -15.13 -0.82 -26.69
C ASP A 210 -14.88 -2.34 -26.64
N LEU A 211 -15.92 -3.14 -26.85
CA LEU A 211 -15.89 -4.59 -26.74
C LEU A 211 -16.22 -5.27 -28.08
N ALA A 212 -15.60 -6.41 -28.32
CA ALA A 212 -15.99 -7.32 -29.39
C ALA A 212 -16.54 -8.61 -28.77
N VAL A 213 -17.78 -8.99 -29.18
CA VAL A 213 -18.49 -10.16 -28.66
C VAL A 213 -18.11 -11.39 -29.44
N CYS A 214 -17.60 -12.41 -28.77
CA CYS A 214 -17.28 -13.70 -29.37
C CYS A 214 -18.57 -14.51 -29.69
N ALA A 215 -18.52 -15.34 -30.71
CA ALA A 215 -19.66 -16.14 -31.12
C ALA A 215 -20.12 -17.13 -30.04
N ASP A 216 -19.17 -17.66 -29.29
CA ASP A 216 -19.40 -18.56 -28.17
C ASP A 216 -18.23 -18.51 -27.15
N LYS A 217 -18.39 -19.27 -26.07
CA LYS A 217 -17.38 -19.39 -25.01
C LYS A 217 -16.06 -20.02 -25.47
N ALA A 218 -16.09 -20.89 -26.49
CA ALA A 218 -14.91 -21.56 -27.02
C ALA A 218 -14.04 -20.56 -27.82
N GLU A 219 -14.66 -19.74 -28.67
CA GLU A 219 -13.97 -18.65 -29.38
C GLU A 219 -13.36 -17.66 -28.38
N TRP A 220 -14.15 -17.27 -27.38
CA TRP A 220 -13.69 -16.36 -26.33
C TRP A 220 -12.48 -16.92 -25.56
N LEU A 221 -12.49 -18.19 -25.13
CA LEU A 221 -11.34 -18.82 -24.48
C LEU A 221 -10.11 -18.81 -25.39
N SER A 222 -10.29 -19.08 -26.69
CA SER A 222 -9.17 -19.06 -27.65
C SER A 222 -8.58 -17.66 -27.87
N ALA A 223 -9.34 -16.60 -27.59
CA ALA A 223 -8.90 -15.22 -27.79
C ALA A 223 -7.93 -14.73 -26.70
N TRP A 224 -8.07 -15.21 -25.48
CA TRP A 224 -7.30 -14.67 -24.34
C TRP A 224 -6.56 -15.73 -23.50
N ASP A 225 -6.97 -16.99 -23.52
CA ASP A 225 -6.27 -18.09 -22.82
C ASP A 225 -5.07 -18.55 -23.63
N ILE A 226 -4.10 -17.65 -23.77
CA ILE A 226 -2.96 -17.77 -24.65
C ILE A 226 -1.90 -18.65 -24.00
N PRO A 227 -1.44 -19.73 -24.66
CA PRO A 227 -0.29 -20.51 -24.18
C PRO A 227 0.94 -19.63 -23.94
N ALA A 228 1.67 -19.89 -22.85
CA ALA A 228 2.78 -19.06 -22.45
C ALA A 228 3.86 -18.88 -23.55
N GLU A 229 4.09 -19.91 -24.37
CA GLU A 229 5.03 -19.90 -25.50
C GLU A 229 4.56 -19.03 -26.68
N LYS A 230 3.26 -18.70 -26.74
CA LYS A 230 2.67 -17.80 -27.73
C LYS A 230 2.30 -16.43 -27.18
N ALA A 231 2.50 -16.20 -25.89
CA ALA A 231 2.19 -14.92 -25.29
C ALA A 231 3.24 -13.87 -25.70
N VAL A 232 2.76 -12.68 -26.09
CA VAL A 232 3.58 -11.46 -26.20
C VAL A 232 3.09 -10.53 -25.10
N VAL A 233 3.95 -10.27 -24.12
CA VAL A 233 3.64 -9.50 -22.92
C VAL A 233 4.25 -8.11 -23.01
N VAL A 234 3.44 -7.08 -22.82
CA VAL A 234 3.87 -5.68 -22.76
C VAL A 234 4.32 -5.38 -21.33
N TYR A 235 5.59 -5.02 -21.14
CA TYR A 235 6.13 -4.61 -19.84
C TYR A 235 6.55 -3.12 -19.80
N GLY A 236 6.43 -2.41 -20.91
CA GLY A 236 6.54 -0.96 -20.97
C GLY A 236 5.27 -0.29 -20.47
N ASP A 237 5.38 0.92 -19.97
CA ASP A 237 4.24 1.71 -19.51
C ASP A 237 3.19 1.83 -20.63
N ARG A 238 3.59 2.34 -21.80
CA ARG A 238 2.76 2.42 -23.02
C ARG A 238 3.58 2.01 -24.24
N VAL A 239 3.03 1.10 -25.03
CA VAL A 239 3.62 0.62 -26.29
C VAL A 239 2.55 0.70 -27.37
N TRP A 240 2.94 1.06 -28.59
CA TRP A 240 2.01 1.16 -29.71
C TRP A 240 2.36 0.16 -30.81
N THR A 241 1.32 -0.41 -31.41
CA THR A 241 1.47 -1.14 -32.67
C THR A 241 1.94 -0.19 -33.78
N SER A 242 2.50 -0.76 -34.84
CA SER A 242 2.99 0.03 -35.99
C SER A 242 1.85 0.79 -36.68
N ALA A 243 2.16 1.98 -37.18
CA ALA A 243 1.23 2.75 -38.00
C ALA A 243 0.97 2.07 -39.35
N SER A 244 -0.26 2.06 -39.84
CA SER A 244 -0.64 1.60 -41.17
C SER A 244 -1.85 2.41 -41.68
N ASN A 245 -1.86 2.68 -42.98
CA ASN A 245 -3.04 3.20 -43.69
C ASN A 245 -3.85 2.10 -44.36
N TYR A 246 -3.29 0.87 -44.40
CA TYR A 246 -3.92 -0.29 -45.03
C TYR A 246 -4.81 -1.08 -44.06
N GLN A 247 -4.58 -0.90 -42.77
CA GLN A 247 -5.30 -1.59 -41.70
C GLN A 247 -5.41 -0.66 -40.49
N PRO A 248 -6.25 0.40 -40.59
CA PRO A 248 -6.36 1.44 -39.57
C PRO A 248 -6.87 0.91 -38.24
N GLU A 249 -7.65 -0.15 -38.23
CA GLU A 249 -8.26 -0.78 -37.05
C GLU A 249 -7.24 -1.39 -36.08
N THR A 250 -6.05 -1.75 -36.56
CA THR A 250 -4.96 -2.30 -35.72
C THR A 250 -3.75 -1.35 -35.62
N ALA A 251 -3.79 -0.23 -36.37
CA ALA A 251 -2.68 0.72 -36.41
C ALA A 251 -2.66 1.64 -35.21
N LYS A 252 -1.45 1.90 -34.67
CA LYS A 252 -1.24 2.79 -33.51
C LYS A 252 -2.15 2.45 -32.33
N ARG A 253 -2.46 1.18 -32.15
CA ARG A 253 -3.20 0.72 -30.97
C ARG A 253 -2.30 0.84 -29.77
N MET A 254 -2.73 1.58 -28.76
CA MET A 254 -2.02 1.70 -27.49
C MET A 254 -2.21 0.42 -26.68
N LEU A 255 -1.11 -0.09 -26.16
CA LEU A 255 -1.03 -1.26 -25.28
C LEU A 255 -0.34 -0.82 -24.00
N THR A 256 -0.99 -1.02 -22.87
CA THR A 256 -0.44 -0.65 -21.55
C THR A 256 0.23 -1.84 -20.88
N MET A 257 1.04 -1.57 -19.88
CA MET A 257 1.73 -2.57 -19.05
C MET A 257 0.78 -3.71 -18.65
N GLY A 258 1.25 -4.95 -18.74
CA GLY A 258 0.46 -6.14 -18.43
C GLY A 258 -0.52 -6.59 -19.53
N THR A 259 -0.54 -5.92 -20.70
CA THR A 259 -1.29 -6.42 -21.87
C THR A 259 -0.63 -7.68 -22.41
N VAL A 260 -1.44 -8.71 -22.67
CA VAL A 260 -1.00 -9.99 -23.26
C VAL A 260 -1.69 -10.20 -24.60
N LEU A 261 -0.92 -10.42 -25.65
CA LEU A 261 -1.39 -10.68 -27.01
C LEU A 261 -0.87 -12.03 -27.50
N GLU A 262 -1.57 -12.64 -28.42
CA GLU A 262 -1.10 -13.86 -29.05
C GLU A 262 -0.12 -13.56 -30.19
N LEU A 263 1.05 -14.22 -30.16
CA LEU A 263 1.99 -14.26 -31.26
C LEU A 263 1.38 -15.04 -32.45
N ALA A 264 1.31 -14.41 -33.59
CA ALA A 264 0.87 -15.07 -34.81
C ALA A 264 1.94 -16.04 -35.33
N ASP A 265 1.49 -17.14 -35.91
CA ASP A 265 2.37 -18.05 -36.65
C ASP A 265 2.69 -17.41 -38.02
N TRP A 266 3.87 -16.82 -38.14
CA TRP A 266 4.31 -16.04 -39.29
C TRP A 266 5.69 -16.48 -39.76
N PRO A 267 5.77 -17.63 -40.49
CA PRO A 267 7.04 -18.28 -40.81
C PRO A 267 7.91 -17.49 -41.80
N ASP A 268 7.32 -16.71 -42.70
CA ASP A 268 8.05 -15.85 -43.65
C ASP A 268 7.92 -14.38 -43.30
N PRO A 269 8.99 -13.75 -42.75
CA PRO A 269 8.96 -12.33 -42.41
C PRO A 269 8.89 -11.40 -43.63
N ALA A 270 9.08 -11.92 -44.85
CA ALA A 270 8.89 -11.14 -46.09
C ALA A 270 7.40 -11.04 -46.47
N GLU A 271 6.57 -11.97 -45.99
CA GLU A 271 5.11 -11.90 -46.18
C GLU A 271 4.55 -10.63 -45.50
N PRO A 272 3.83 -9.77 -46.22
CA PRO A 272 3.43 -8.48 -45.68
C PRO A 272 2.23 -8.57 -44.72
N VAL A 273 2.37 -7.91 -43.57
CA VAL A 273 1.25 -7.53 -42.69
C VAL A 273 0.90 -6.08 -42.99
N ALA A 274 -0.36 -5.80 -43.35
CA ALA A 274 -0.80 -4.44 -43.70
C ALA A 274 0.13 -3.73 -44.70
N ASN A 275 0.54 -4.44 -45.76
CA ASN A 275 1.45 -4.00 -46.83
C ASN A 275 2.89 -3.69 -46.38
N ARG A 276 3.36 -4.28 -45.28
CA ARG A 276 4.70 -4.10 -44.73
C ARG A 276 5.28 -5.46 -44.30
N ALA A 277 6.54 -5.76 -44.72
CA ALA A 277 7.24 -6.94 -44.24
C ALA A 277 7.47 -6.90 -42.71
N ALA A 278 7.46 -8.07 -42.06
CA ALA A 278 7.48 -8.18 -40.60
C ALA A 278 8.88 -8.09 -39.97
N TYR A 279 9.97 -7.85 -40.75
CA TYR A 279 11.31 -7.76 -40.20
C TYR A 279 11.40 -6.83 -39.01
N TYR A 280 12.06 -7.26 -37.91
CA TYR A 280 12.25 -6.55 -36.65
C TYR A 280 10.94 -6.28 -35.88
N ASN A 281 9.86 -6.99 -36.21
CA ASN A 281 8.59 -6.91 -35.51
C ASN A 281 8.11 -8.31 -35.12
N TYR A 282 7.39 -8.39 -34.01
CA TYR A 282 6.48 -9.48 -33.76
C TYR A 282 5.20 -9.26 -34.57
N VAL A 283 4.68 -10.31 -35.17
CA VAL A 283 3.32 -10.31 -35.71
C VAL A 283 2.43 -10.82 -34.61
N VAL A 284 1.52 -9.99 -34.13
CA VAL A 284 0.61 -10.33 -33.05
C VAL A 284 -0.83 -10.27 -33.55
N TYR A 285 -1.72 -11.01 -32.90
CA TYR A 285 -3.15 -10.86 -33.11
C TYR A 285 -3.71 -9.79 -32.17
N LEU A 286 -4.56 -8.91 -32.73
CA LEU A 286 -5.38 -7.95 -31.99
C LEU A 286 -6.85 -8.29 -32.15
N PRO A 287 -7.65 -8.11 -31.09
CA PRO A 287 -9.10 -8.09 -31.20
C PRO A 287 -9.55 -6.83 -31.96
N VAL A 288 -10.49 -7.01 -32.85
CA VAL A 288 -11.15 -5.95 -33.61
C VAL A 288 -12.66 -6.17 -33.51
N ARG A 289 -13.42 -5.09 -33.39
CA ARG A 289 -14.88 -5.12 -33.39
C ARG A 289 -15.39 -5.04 -34.82
N GLY A 290 -16.13 -6.04 -35.27
CA GLY A 290 -16.85 -6.04 -36.53
C GLY A 290 -17.98 -4.99 -36.55
N GLU A 291 -18.53 -4.71 -37.72
CA GLU A 291 -19.61 -3.71 -37.88
C GLU A 291 -20.88 -4.10 -37.07
N ASP A 292 -21.12 -5.37 -36.86
CA ASP A 292 -22.21 -5.92 -36.05
C ASP A 292 -21.86 -6.11 -34.58
N GLY A 293 -20.65 -5.73 -34.16
CA GLY A 293 -20.17 -5.88 -32.80
C GLY A 293 -19.45 -7.20 -32.51
N SER A 294 -19.34 -8.09 -33.50
CA SER A 294 -18.68 -9.39 -33.38
C SER A 294 -17.17 -9.29 -33.22
N TYR A 295 -16.58 -10.31 -32.60
CA TYR A 295 -15.14 -10.45 -32.48
C TYR A 295 -14.50 -10.85 -33.82
N GLU A 296 -13.50 -10.09 -34.21
CA GLU A 296 -12.61 -10.45 -35.31
C GLU A 296 -11.16 -10.44 -34.81
N LYS A 297 -10.35 -11.35 -35.32
CA LYS A 297 -8.93 -11.48 -35.02
C LYS A 297 -8.10 -10.96 -36.21
N ARG A 298 -7.34 -9.89 -36.01
CA ARG A 298 -6.52 -9.27 -37.05
C ARG A 298 -5.04 -9.21 -36.65
N THR A 299 -4.15 -9.37 -37.62
CA THR A 299 -2.71 -9.24 -37.39
C THR A 299 -2.28 -7.77 -37.26
N ALA A 300 -1.27 -7.54 -36.44
CA ALA A 300 -0.61 -6.24 -36.28
C ALA A 300 0.90 -6.43 -36.15
N LEU A 301 1.67 -5.41 -36.52
CA LEU A 301 3.12 -5.36 -36.29
C LEU A 301 3.42 -4.66 -34.98
N LEU A 302 4.19 -5.32 -34.12
CA LEU A 302 4.67 -4.80 -32.85
C LEU A 302 6.20 -4.80 -32.85
N PRO A 303 6.88 -3.63 -32.87
CA PRO A 303 8.34 -3.57 -32.99
C PRO A 303 9.04 -4.31 -31.83
N ALA A 304 9.90 -5.26 -32.13
CA ALA A 304 10.59 -6.11 -31.16
C ALA A 304 11.57 -5.36 -30.23
N VAL A 305 11.94 -4.13 -30.60
CA VAL A 305 12.80 -3.26 -29.78
C VAL A 305 12.04 -2.48 -28.71
N LYS A 306 10.72 -2.58 -28.69
CA LYS A 306 9.89 -1.99 -27.65
C LYS A 306 9.90 -2.84 -26.38
N ASP A 307 9.40 -2.31 -25.30
CA ASP A 307 9.30 -2.99 -24.01
C ASP A 307 8.23 -4.10 -24.03
N VAL A 308 8.53 -5.17 -24.77
CA VAL A 308 7.71 -6.38 -24.93
C VAL A 308 8.57 -7.62 -24.81
N SER A 309 8.00 -8.74 -24.34
CA SER A 309 8.68 -10.03 -24.24
C SER A 309 7.87 -11.14 -24.87
N LEU A 310 8.56 -12.19 -25.34
CA LEU A 310 7.94 -13.48 -25.64
C LEU A 310 7.81 -14.26 -24.34
N GLY A 311 6.59 -14.62 -23.98
CA GLY A 311 6.25 -15.17 -22.68
C GLY A 311 6.27 -14.12 -21.56
N TYR A 312 5.75 -14.52 -20.42
CA TYR A 312 5.87 -13.73 -19.19
C TYR A 312 7.33 -13.59 -18.79
N LEU A 313 7.69 -12.41 -18.26
CA LEU A 313 9.04 -12.20 -17.72
C LEU A 313 9.29 -13.16 -16.54
N PRO A 314 10.52 -13.71 -16.39
CA PRO A 314 10.91 -14.37 -15.17
C PRO A 314 10.74 -13.41 -13.98
N LEU A 315 10.06 -13.86 -12.91
CA LEU A 315 9.84 -13.06 -11.72
C LEU A 315 11.14 -13.06 -10.92
N THR A 316 11.92 -12.01 -11.07
CA THR A 316 13.22 -11.76 -10.41
C THR A 316 13.23 -10.35 -9.83
N SER A 317 14.05 -10.08 -8.83
CA SER A 317 14.20 -8.72 -8.28
C SER A 317 14.62 -7.71 -9.35
N GLU A 318 15.51 -8.11 -10.26
CA GLU A 318 15.95 -7.27 -11.38
C GLU A 318 14.79 -6.90 -12.31
N ASN A 319 13.99 -7.89 -12.71
CA ASN A 319 12.84 -7.63 -13.58
C ASN A 319 11.73 -6.86 -12.89
N ILE A 320 11.47 -7.10 -11.59
CA ILE A 320 10.50 -6.30 -10.82
C ILE A 320 10.91 -4.83 -10.83
N ALA A 321 12.17 -4.51 -10.48
CA ALA A 321 12.68 -3.14 -10.49
C ALA A 321 12.61 -2.53 -11.89
N LYS A 322 13.01 -3.28 -12.92
CA LYS A 322 12.98 -2.85 -14.33
C LYS A 322 11.57 -2.51 -14.81
N VAL A 323 10.59 -3.36 -14.51
CA VAL A 323 9.19 -3.17 -14.93
C VAL A 323 8.57 -2.02 -14.15
N ALA A 324 8.68 -2.02 -12.82
CA ALA A 324 8.04 -1.03 -11.97
C ALA A 324 8.52 0.40 -12.27
N LEU A 325 9.83 0.60 -12.47
CA LEU A 325 10.41 1.91 -12.78
C LEU A 325 10.07 2.44 -14.19
N LYS A 326 9.46 1.63 -15.08
CA LYS A 326 8.94 2.12 -16.36
C LYS A 326 7.80 3.13 -16.22
N ALA A 327 7.03 3.03 -15.14
CA ALA A 327 5.94 3.96 -14.85
C ALA A 327 6.41 5.23 -14.10
N LEU A 328 7.68 5.33 -13.70
CA LEU A 328 8.18 6.47 -12.93
C LEU A 328 8.00 7.79 -13.69
N GLY A 329 7.33 8.76 -13.06
CA GLY A 329 6.99 10.06 -13.64
C GLY A 329 5.67 10.07 -14.43
N ASP A 330 4.97 8.94 -14.55
CA ASP A 330 3.63 8.90 -15.12
C ASP A 330 2.61 9.58 -14.21
N VAL A 331 1.47 9.98 -14.77
CA VAL A 331 0.41 10.61 -13.99
C VAL A 331 -0.30 9.61 -13.08
N TYR A 332 -0.89 10.09 -11.99
CA TYR A 332 -1.82 9.30 -11.18
C TYR A 332 -3.17 9.24 -11.87
N GLY A 333 -3.68 8.06 -12.17
CA GLY A 333 -4.99 7.86 -12.78
C GLY A 333 -5.95 7.16 -11.83
N TRP A 334 -6.86 7.92 -11.18
CA TRP A 334 -7.92 7.33 -10.35
C TRP A 334 -8.73 6.32 -11.15
N GLY A 335 -8.96 5.11 -10.59
CA GLY A 335 -9.68 4.05 -11.31
C GLY A 335 -9.04 3.63 -12.64
N GLY A 336 -7.84 4.12 -12.96
CA GLY A 336 -7.16 3.90 -14.24
C GLY A 336 -7.43 4.98 -15.29
N MET A 337 -7.98 6.13 -14.93
CA MET A 337 -8.12 7.31 -15.80
C MET A 337 -6.79 7.78 -16.38
N LEU A 338 -6.85 8.72 -17.31
CA LEU A 338 -5.68 9.36 -17.94
C LEU A 338 -4.70 8.36 -18.55
N GLU A 339 -5.21 7.21 -19.03
CA GLU A 339 -4.40 6.13 -19.59
C GLU A 339 -3.31 5.61 -18.61
N SER A 340 -3.50 5.83 -17.32
CA SER A 340 -2.56 5.51 -16.25
C SER A 340 -3.22 4.67 -15.15
N ASN A 341 -2.67 4.66 -13.94
CA ASN A 341 -3.14 3.82 -12.85
C ASN A 341 -3.18 4.56 -11.51
N ASP A 342 -4.10 4.15 -10.64
CA ASP A 342 -4.03 4.41 -9.21
C ASP A 342 -2.99 3.50 -8.52
N CYS A 343 -2.84 3.62 -7.21
CA CYS A 343 -1.84 2.89 -6.44
C CYS A 343 -1.96 1.36 -6.57
N SER A 344 -3.15 0.80 -6.47
CA SER A 344 -3.40 -0.65 -6.55
C SER A 344 -3.39 -1.15 -7.99
N GLY A 345 -3.87 -0.36 -8.94
CA GLY A 345 -3.80 -0.62 -10.38
C GLY A 345 -2.35 -0.71 -10.86
N PHE A 346 -1.47 0.19 -10.38
CA PHE A 346 -0.05 0.16 -10.69
C PHE A 346 0.60 -1.17 -10.27
N LEU A 347 0.38 -1.64 -9.04
CA LEU A 347 0.91 -2.93 -8.61
C LEU A 347 0.38 -4.10 -9.46
N ARG A 348 -0.92 -4.10 -9.78
CA ARG A 348 -1.50 -5.12 -10.67
C ARG A 348 -0.79 -5.18 -12.01
N ASP A 349 -0.55 -4.04 -12.64
CA ASP A 349 0.08 -3.97 -13.95
C ASP A 349 1.52 -4.47 -13.93
N VAL A 350 2.29 -4.11 -12.90
CA VAL A 350 3.64 -4.62 -12.70
C VAL A 350 3.63 -6.14 -12.58
N TYR A 351 2.80 -6.72 -11.71
CA TYR A 351 2.81 -8.15 -11.46
C TYR A 351 2.22 -8.99 -12.60
N ARG A 352 1.29 -8.42 -13.39
CA ARG A 352 0.79 -9.08 -14.61
C ARG A 352 1.88 -9.36 -15.65
N CYS A 353 2.95 -8.58 -15.69
CA CYS A 353 4.08 -8.84 -16.57
C CYS A 353 4.79 -10.17 -16.27
N PHE A 354 4.55 -10.73 -15.08
CA PHE A 354 5.07 -12.02 -14.59
C PHE A 354 4.00 -13.13 -14.58
N GLY A 355 2.77 -12.82 -15.02
CA GLY A 355 1.64 -13.76 -14.98
C GLY A 355 0.94 -13.85 -13.62
N LEU A 356 1.27 -12.98 -12.67
CA LEU A 356 0.63 -12.92 -11.36
C LEU A 356 -0.52 -11.91 -11.36
N GLU A 357 -1.72 -12.38 -11.00
CA GLU A 357 -2.93 -11.55 -10.94
C GLU A 357 -3.19 -11.09 -9.50
N LEU A 358 -3.17 -9.76 -9.27
CA LEU A 358 -3.56 -9.18 -7.99
C LEU A 358 -5.02 -8.72 -8.02
N ALA A 359 -5.67 -8.74 -6.87
CA ALA A 359 -6.99 -8.16 -6.67
C ALA A 359 -7.01 -6.65 -6.99
N ARG A 360 -8.19 -6.07 -7.30
CA ARG A 360 -8.27 -4.72 -7.86
C ARG A 360 -7.89 -3.62 -6.88
N ASN A 361 -8.39 -3.64 -5.67
CA ASN A 361 -8.17 -2.55 -4.71
C ASN A 361 -7.32 -2.98 -3.51
N THR A 362 -6.88 -2.01 -2.72
CA THR A 362 -5.99 -2.23 -1.58
C THR A 362 -6.53 -3.24 -0.56
N ASN A 363 -7.82 -3.15 -0.21
CA ASN A 363 -8.42 -4.05 0.78
C ASN A 363 -8.49 -5.49 0.26
N TRP A 364 -8.82 -5.67 -1.03
CA TRP A 364 -8.87 -6.99 -1.66
C TRP A 364 -7.47 -7.57 -1.88
N GLN A 365 -6.46 -6.72 -2.15
CA GLN A 365 -5.07 -7.15 -2.24
C GLN A 365 -4.55 -7.67 -0.88
N THR A 366 -4.89 -7.00 0.23
CA THR A 366 -4.49 -7.50 1.56
C THR A 366 -5.18 -8.81 1.97
N ALA A 367 -6.26 -9.20 1.29
CA ALA A 367 -6.92 -10.49 1.46
C ALA A 367 -6.28 -11.63 0.63
N MET A 368 -5.35 -11.34 -0.29
CA MET A 368 -4.67 -12.34 -1.10
C MET A 368 -4.02 -13.44 -0.23
N PRO A 369 -4.07 -14.73 -0.66
CA PRO A 369 -3.51 -15.86 0.08
C PRO A 369 -2.00 -16.01 -0.15
N VAL A 370 -1.25 -14.97 0.20
CA VAL A 370 0.20 -14.85 0.04
C VAL A 370 0.86 -14.52 1.36
N ALA A 371 2.18 -14.58 1.42
CA ALA A 371 2.96 -14.26 2.62
C ALA A 371 2.69 -12.84 3.10
N LYS A 372 2.45 -12.69 4.41
CA LYS A 372 2.07 -11.42 5.06
C LYS A 372 2.89 -11.15 6.29
N ALA A 373 3.18 -9.88 6.53
CA ALA A 373 3.62 -9.37 7.82
C ALA A 373 2.56 -8.38 8.35
N ASP A 374 2.09 -8.60 9.57
CA ASP A 374 1.26 -7.64 10.31
C ASP A 374 2.17 -6.61 10.98
N LEU A 375 2.03 -5.35 10.54
CA LEU A 375 2.79 -4.20 11.03
C LEU A 375 1.94 -3.30 11.96
N THR A 376 0.73 -3.72 12.28
CA THR A 376 -0.20 -2.95 13.12
C THR A 376 0.36 -2.79 14.52
N ASP A 377 0.31 -1.55 15.04
CA ASP A 377 0.74 -1.17 16.38
C ASP A 377 2.22 -1.49 16.71
N LEU A 378 3.06 -1.70 15.69
CA LEU A 378 4.51 -1.82 15.87
C LEU A 378 5.17 -0.44 15.87
N SER A 379 6.28 -0.32 16.60
CA SER A 379 7.15 0.86 16.52
C SER A 379 7.85 0.95 15.15
N SER A 380 8.33 2.13 14.80
CA SER A 380 9.04 2.32 13.53
C SER A 380 10.30 1.47 13.43
N GLU A 381 11.04 1.25 14.54
CA GLU A 381 12.21 0.35 14.58
C GLU A 381 11.82 -1.10 14.25
N GLU A 382 10.71 -1.57 14.80
CA GLU A 382 10.23 -2.94 14.55
C GLU A 382 9.77 -3.10 13.10
N LYS A 383 9.07 -2.10 12.56
CA LYS A 383 8.65 -2.07 11.15
C LYS A 383 9.87 -2.08 10.23
N CYS A 384 10.87 -1.21 10.44
CA CYS A 384 12.10 -1.20 9.66
C CYS A 384 12.80 -2.56 9.68
N ARG A 385 12.93 -3.19 10.86
CA ARG A 385 13.55 -4.51 11.00
C ARG A 385 12.80 -5.60 10.22
N ILE A 386 11.47 -5.51 10.12
CA ILE A 386 10.68 -6.41 9.29
C ILE A 386 10.89 -6.08 7.81
N LEU A 387 10.86 -4.79 7.44
CA LEU A 387 11.08 -4.35 6.06
C LEU A 387 12.44 -4.76 5.52
N ASP A 388 13.49 -4.73 6.35
CA ASP A 388 14.84 -5.20 5.98
C ASP A 388 14.90 -6.68 5.60
N ALA A 389 13.97 -7.48 6.11
CA ALA A 389 13.84 -8.90 5.76
C ALA A 389 12.96 -9.14 4.53
N LEU A 390 12.24 -8.12 4.04
CA LEU A 390 11.37 -8.26 2.88
C LEU A 390 12.15 -8.10 1.58
N PRO A 391 11.86 -8.90 0.55
CA PRO A 391 12.47 -8.73 -0.75
C PRO A 391 11.96 -7.49 -1.47
N LEU A 392 12.78 -6.95 -2.38
CA LEU A 392 12.37 -5.94 -3.35
C LEU A 392 11.10 -6.39 -4.08
N GLY A 393 10.14 -5.48 -4.23
CA GLY A 393 8.85 -5.79 -4.84
C GLY A 393 7.76 -6.14 -3.84
N SER A 394 8.06 -6.29 -2.55
CA SER A 394 7.00 -6.44 -1.54
C SER A 394 6.01 -5.29 -1.62
N ALA A 395 4.73 -5.59 -1.46
CA ALA A 395 3.67 -4.59 -1.46
C ALA A 395 3.38 -4.14 -0.03
N LEU A 396 3.47 -2.84 0.22
CA LEU A 396 3.24 -2.24 1.53
C LEU A 396 1.90 -1.51 1.54
N TYR A 397 1.19 -1.57 2.66
CA TYR A 397 -0.16 -1.02 2.79
C TYR A 397 -0.33 -0.20 4.05
N PHE A 398 -1.08 0.87 3.90
CA PHE A 398 -1.84 1.52 4.97
C PHE A 398 -3.26 1.84 4.48
N LYS A 399 -4.15 2.25 5.37
CA LYS A 399 -5.55 2.52 5.01
C LYS A 399 -5.67 3.43 3.78
N GLY A 400 -6.19 2.87 2.68
CA GLY A 400 -6.49 3.59 1.44
C GLY A 400 -5.31 3.76 0.47
N HIS A 401 -4.15 3.13 0.72
CA HIS A 401 -3.00 3.24 -0.17
C HIS A 401 -2.13 1.99 -0.16
N THR A 402 -1.42 1.78 -1.27
CA THR A 402 -0.41 0.74 -1.42
C THR A 402 0.77 1.24 -2.24
N MET A 403 1.94 0.64 -2.03
CA MET A 403 3.18 1.01 -2.68
C MET A 403 4.10 -0.21 -2.84
N LEU A 404 5.01 -0.15 -3.81
CA LEU A 404 6.01 -1.18 -4.05
C LEU A 404 7.29 -0.85 -3.28
N TYR A 405 7.73 -1.75 -2.41
CA TYR A 405 8.97 -1.61 -1.65
C TYR A 405 10.19 -1.80 -2.56
N LEU A 406 11.10 -0.85 -2.55
CA LEU A 406 12.34 -0.87 -3.33
C LEU A 406 13.54 -1.37 -2.53
N GLY A 407 13.54 -1.16 -1.21
CA GLY A 407 14.66 -1.43 -0.31
C GLY A 407 14.99 -0.25 0.57
N HIS A 408 16.18 -0.26 1.14
CA HIS A 408 16.70 0.84 1.95
C HIS A 408 18.00 1.42 1.38
N GLU A 409 18.29 2.66 1.71
CA GLU A 409 19.59 3.30 1.51
C GLU A 409 19.93 4.05 2.80
N GLY A 410 20.99 3.62 3.51
CA GLY A 410 21.25 4.07 4.86
C GLY A 410 20.15 3.61 5.82
N GLU A 411 19.55 4.55 6.54
CA GLU A 411 18.45 4.30 7.48
C GLU A 411 17.07 4.47 6.83
N ASP A 412 17.01 5.02 5.62
CA ASP A 412 15.77 5.36 4.94
C ASP A 412 15.24 4.17 4.12
N CYS A 413 13.96 3.85 4.29
CA CYS A 413 13.23 2.89 3.48
C CYS A 413 12.53 3.59 2.31
N TYR A 414 12.67 3.05 1.10
CA TYR A 414 12.16 3.63 -0.13
C TYR A 414 11.08 2.80 -0.78
N VAL A 415 10.12 3.50 -1.37
CA VAL A 415 9.00 2.90 -2.09
C VAL A 415 8.81 3.59 -3.45
N LEU A 416 8.25 2.85 -4.39
CA LEU A 416 7.70 3.38 -5.65
C LEU A 416 6.18 3.37 -5.53
N SER A 417 5.58 4.53 -5.73
CA SER A 417 4.16 4.73 -5.42
C SER A 417 3.47 5.59 -6.48
N SER A 418 2.32 5.14 -6.97
CA SER A 418 1.38 5.99 -7.67
C SER A 418 0.55 6.74 -6.62
N VAL A 419 0.83 8.03 -6.42
CA VAL A 419 0.31 8.82 -5.31
C VAL A 419 -0.35 10.12 -5.76
N SER A 420 -1.48 10.43 -5.16
CA SER A 420 -2.21 11.68 -5.43
C SER A 420 -1.64 12.87 -4.66
N ARG A 421 -1.45 12.73 -3.34
CA ARG A 421 -1.11 13.82 -2.41
C ARG A 421 -0.17 13.33 -1.31
N ILE A 422 0.76 14.18 -0.90
CA ILE A 422 1.61 14.02 0.29
C ILE A 422 1.63 15.33 1.07
N MET A 423 2.14 15.34 2.30
CA MET A 423 2.50 16.60 2.95
C MET A 423 3.81 17.13 2.34
N ASN A 424 3.95 18.46 2.26
CA ASN A 424 5.23 19.07 1.92
C ASN A 424 6.25 18.85 3.06
N ASP A 425 7.53 19.15 2.78
CA ASP A 425 8.63 18.93 3.73
C ASP A 425 8.45 19.70 5.05
N ALA A 426 7.81 20.87 5.02
CA ALA A 426 7.50 21.62 6.22
C ALA A 426 6.38 21.00 7.06
N GLY A 427 5.62 20.04 6.52
CA GLY A 427 4.51 19.39 7.20
C GLY A 427 3.29 20.29 7.44
N ASP A 428 3.21 21.44 6.77
CA ASP A 428 2.20 22.48 7.02
C ASP A 428 1.11 22.54 5.93
N ARG A 429 1.32 21.91 4.78
CA ARG A 429 0.33 21.86 3.69
C ARG A 429 0.40 20.59 2.87
N THR A 430 -0.73 20.17 2.33
CA THR A 430 -0.83 19.10 1.36
C THR A 430 -0.30 19.58 0.00
N GLN A 431 0.59 18.78 -0.60
CA GLN A 431 1.10 18.96 -1.94
C GLN A 431 0.47 17.92 -2.88
N ARG A 432 -0.07 18.37 -4.01
CA ARG A 432 -0.58 17.50 -5.08
C ARG A 432 0.61 16.97 -5.87
N ILE A 433 0.87 15.67 -5.81
CA ILE A 433 1.91 14.98 -6.59
C ILE A 433 1.33 14.50 -7.91
N ARG A 434 0.21 13.77 -7.87
CA ARG A 434 -0.50 13.26 -9.04
C ARG A 434 0.38 12.45 -9.99
N GLY A 435 1.21 11.58 -9.44
CA GLY A 435 2.12 10.80 -10.28
C GLY A 435 2.74 9.61 -9.59
N VAL A 436 3.46 8.84 -10.39
CA VAL A 436 4.28 7.73 -9.93
C VAL A 436 5.66 8.28 -9.53
N VAL A 437 6.01 8.12 -8.26
CA VAL A 437 7.23 8.70 -7.67
C VAL A 437 7.93 7.70 -6.77
N ILE A 438 9.24 7.90 -6.61
CA ILE A 438 10.02 7.30 -5.53
C ILE A 438 9.96 8.27 -4.34
N ASN A 439 9.69 7.77 -3.15
CA ASN A 439 9.73 8.54 -1.91
C ASN A 439 10.18 7.66 -0.74
N THR A 440 10.59 8.29 0.36
CA THR A 440 10.90 7.60 1.61
C THR A 440 9.62 7.31 2.40
N LEU A 441 9.67 6.33 3.28
CA LEU A 441 8.59 6.07 4.24
C LEU A 441 8.49 7.15 5.34
N ASP A 442 9.45 8.08 5.43
CA ASP A 442 9.35 9.26 6.29
C ASP A 442 8.45 10.35 5.72
N THR A 443 8.00 10.19 4.46
CA THR A 443 6.98 11.05 3.86
C THR A 443 5.77 11.15 4.79
N ARG A 444 5.29 12.40 5.06
CA ARG A 444 4.17 12.63 5.97
C ARG A 444 2.83 12.62 5.25
N ARG A 445 1.81 12.22 6.01
CA ARG A 445 0.39 12.31 5.63
C ARG A 445 -0.27 13.55 6.25
N ALA A 446 -1.47 13.89 5.78
CA ALA A 446 -2.28 14.97 6.36
C ALA A 446 -2.62 14.76 7.86
N SER A 447 -2.53 13.53 8.37
CA SER A 447 -2.64 13.21 9.79
C SER A 447 -1.46 13.72 10.63
N GLY A 448 -0.33 14.07 10.00
CA GLY A 448 0.96 14.35 10.64
C GLY A 448 1.86 13.11 10.78
N ASN A 449 1.32 11.91 10.72
CA ASN A 449 2.09 10.68 10.77
C ASN A 449 2.96 10.50 9.52
N THR A 450 4.08 9.81 9.66
CA THR A 450 4.85 9.32 8.50
C THR A 450 4.15 8.11 7.86
N TRP A 451 4.50 7.80 6.62
CA TRP A 451 4.01 6.59 5.97
C TRP A 451 4.43 5.34 6.74
N LEU A 452 5.66 5.32 7.28
CA LEU A 452 6.15 4.22 8.12
C LEU A 452 5.26 4.00 9.36
N GLN A 453 4.87 5.09 10.06
CA GLN A 453 3.97 5.00 11.21
C GLN A 453 2.62 4.38 10.85
N ASP A 454 2.06 4.75 9.69
CA ASP A 454 0.74 4.32 9.25
C ASP A 454 0.74 2.94 8.57
N LEU A 455 1.92 2.37 8.22
CA LEU A 455 1.99 1.01 7.68
C LEU A 455 1.35 0.01 8.63
N ASN A 456 0.45 -0.81 8.10
CA ASN A 456 -0.23 -1.85 8.84
C ASN A 456 -0.03 -3.27 8.27
N THR A 457 0.33 -3.40 7.00
CA THR A 457 0.46 -4.70 6.34
C THR A 457 1.58 -4.63 5.30
N ALA A 458 2.37 -5.68 5.21
CA ALA A 458 3.24 -5.94 4.07
C ALA A 458 2.91 -7.31 3.48
N LEU A 459 2.90 -7.42 2.16
CA LEU A 459 2.72 -8.68 1.42
C LEU A 459 3.94 -8.95 0.56
N VAL A 460 4.29 -10.22 0.42
CA VAL A 460 5.16 -10.68 -0.66
C VAL A 460 4.27 -11.40 -1.68
N PRO A 461 3.84 -10.73 -2.76
CA PRO A 461 2.73 -11.20 -3.61
C PRO A 461 2.98 -12.53 -4.31
N TYR A 462 4.22 -12.96 -4.38
CA TYR A 462 4.68 -14.14 -5.11
C TYR A 462 5.18 -15.28 -4.20
N LEU A 463 5.02 -15.15 -2.88
CA LEU A 463 5.34 -16.19 -1.91
C LEU A 463 4.11 -16.55 -1.08
N THR A 464 4.02 -17.80 -0.65
CA THR A 464 2.95 -18.26 0.27
C THR A 464 3.38 -18.21 1.73
N ASP A 465 4.67 -18.16 1.99
CA ASP A 465 5.27 -18.08 3.32
C ASP A 465 6.55 -17.24 3.28
N ILE A 466 6.91 -16.64 4.42
CA ILE A 466 8.11 -15.83 4.59
C ILE A 466 8.65 -15.97 6.00
N GLU A 467 9.96 -16.13 6.12
CA GLU A 467 10.65 -16.10 7.39
C GLU A 467 10.85 -14.65 7.85
N LEU A 468 10.08 -14.25 8.86
CA LEU A 468 10.22 -12.94 9.49
C LEU A 468 11.22 -13.00 10.64
N PRO A 469 11.90 -11.89 10.95
CA PRO A 469 12.79 -11.85 12.11
C PRO A 469 12.03 -12.15 13.39
N ALA A 470 12.62 -12.98 14.27
CA ALA A 470 11.99 -13.35 15.53
C ALA A 470 11.56 -12.11 16.34
N PRO A 471 10.39 -12.13 17.00
CA PRO A 471 9.94 -11.04 17.83
C PRO A 471 11.00 -10.65 18.87
N LEU A 472 11.16 -9.35 19.10
CA LEU A 472 12.02 -8.85 20.17
C LEU A 472 11.35 -9.10 21.52
N TRP A 473 12.16 -9.33 22.57
CA TRP A 473 11.67 -9.66 23.90
C TRP A 473 10.71 -8.63 24.50
N TYR A 474 10.73 -7.41 23.99
CA TYR A 474 9.91 -6.29 24.43
C TYR A 474 8.75 -5.97 23.48
N GLN A 475 8.64 -6.65 22.34
CA GLN A 475 7.71 -6.28 21.26
C GLN A 475 6.25 -6.22 21.73
N ASP A 476 5.79 -7.22 22.50
CA ASP A 476 4.42 -7.23 23.00
C ASP A 476 4.15 -6.09 23.99
N GLY A 477 5.11 -5.82 24.88
CA GLY A 477 5.02 -4.70 25.82
C GLY A 477 4.98 -3.34 25.11
N VAL A 478 5.82 -3.13 24.09
CA VAL A 478 5.82 -1.90 23.29
C VAL A 478 4.51 -1.74 22.54
N ARG A 479 4.06 -2.81 21.84
CA ARG A 479 2.76 -2.84 21.16
C ARG A 479 1.61 -2.51 22.10
N PHE A 480 1.61 -3.12 23.30
CA PHE A 480 0.61 -2.83 24.35
C PHE A 480 0.61 -1.36 24.73
N CYS A 481 1.79 -0.79 25.02
CA CYS A 481 1.90 0.61 25.43
C CYS A 481 1.49 1.59 24.34
N LEU A 482 1.86 1.35 23.09
CA LEU A 482 1.47 2.20 21.95
C LEU A 482 -0.04 2.11 21.70
N LYS A 483 -0.62 0.90 21.68
CA LYS A 483 -2.05 0.67 21.48
C LYS A 483 -2.91 1.36 22.54
N HIS A 484 -2.50 1.27 23.81
CA HIS A 484 -3.22 1.86 24.94
C HIS A 484 -2.76 3.27 25.27
N ARG A 485 -1.85 3.85 24.47
CA ARG A 485 -1.30 5.20 24.66
C ARG A 485 -0.70 5.43 26.05
N LEU A 486 -0.06 4.42 26.60
CA LEU A 486 0.58 4.52 27.92
C LEU A 486 1.93 5.24 27.83
N ILE A 487 2.70 4.95 26.79
CA ILE A 487 4.00 5.58 26.50
C ILE A 487 3.93 6.11 25.07
N ASP A 488 4.21 7.40 24.87
CA ASP A 488 4.25 8.00 23.54
C ASP A 488 5.53 7.59 22.82
N ALA A 489 5.42 7.34 21.51
CA ALA A 489 6.58 7.27 20.63
C ALA A 489 7.13 8.67 20.37
N TYR A 490 8.39 8.75 20.00
CA TYR A 490 9.02 9.97 19.49
C TYR A 490 8.53 10.28 18.07
N ASP A 491 8.95 11.43 17.55
CA ASP A 491 8.65 11.81 16.17
C ASP A 491 9.07 10.71 15.19
N GLY A 492 8.25 10.49 14.15
CA GLY A 492 8.45 9.39 13.23
C GLY A 492 8.00 8.01 13.74
N GLY A 493 7.45 7.90 14.97
CA GLY A 493 6.94 6.64 15.54
C GLY A 493 8.01 5.76 16.20
N TYR A 494 9.20 6.31 16.41
CA TYR A 494 10.30 5.59 17.06
C TYR A 494 10.08 5.46 18.56
N PHE A 495 10.17 4.23 19.08
CA PHE A 495 9.97 3.97 20.51
C PHE A 495 11.25 4.16 21.34
N ARG A 496 12.43 3.99 20.73
CA ARG A 496 13.75 4.03 21.37
C ARG A 496 13.84 3.10 22.59
N PRO A 497 13.73 1.79 22.38
CA PRO A 497 13.56 0.80 23.45
C PRO A 497 14.69 0.78 24.48
N ASP A 498 15.93 1.05 24.06
CA ASP A 498 17.13 1.02 24.92
C ASP A 498 17.38 2.32 25.69
N GLU A 499 16.62 3.38 25.39
CA GLU A 499 16.73 4.65 26.11
C GLU A 499 16.19 4.52 27.52
N ALA A 500 16.87 5.13 28.49
CA ALA A 500 16.42 5.16 29.87
C ALA A 500 15.10 5.95 29.99
N ALA A 501 14.10 5.36 30.66
CA ALA A 501 12.85 6.05 30.93
C ALA A 501 13.05 7.12 32.00
N SER A 502 12.70 8.38 31.69
CA SER A 502 12.73 9.46 32.66
C SER A 502 11.59 9.34 33.68
N ARG A 503 11.72 10.04 34.81
CA ARG A 503 10.67 10.06 35.84
C ARG A 503 9.35 10.62 35.30
N ALA A 504 9.40 11.61 34.41
CA ALA A 504 8.24 12.14 33.74
C ALA A 504 7.53 11.06 32.92
N VAL A 505 8.26 10.33 32.06
CA VAL A 505 7.70 9.23 31.23
C VAL A 505 7.06 8.16 32.11
N ILE A 506 7.72 7.77 33.20
CA ILE A 506 7.18 6.74 34.12
C ILE A 506 5.92 7.23 34.84
N ALA A 507 5.94 8.46 35.35
CA ALA A 507 4.77 9.06 36.02
C ALA A 507 3.56 9.17 35.08
N GLU A 508 3.80 9.64 33.82
CA GLU A 508 2.75 9.72 32.80
C GLU A 508 2.20 8.34 32.44
N ALA A 509 3.06 7.35 32.27
CA ALA A 509 2.63 6.00 31.94
C ALA A 509 1.78 5.37 33.03
N LEU A 510 2.14 5.54 34.31
CA LEU A 510 1.36 5.08 35.46
C LEU A 510 0.04 5.85 35.60
N TRP A 511 0.06 7.16 35.40
CA TRP A 511 -1.15 8.00 35.44
C TRP A 511 -2.15 7.60 34.35
N ARG A 512 -1.67 7.39 33.12
CA ARG A 512 -2.48 6.92 32.00
C ARG A 512 -3.03 5.51 32.23
N ALA A 513 -2.21 4.61 32.79
CA ALA A 513 -2.65 3.27 33.15
C ALA A 513 -3.76 3.29 34.23
N ALA A 514 -3.75 4.29 35.12
CA ALA A 514 -4.82 4.51 36.09
C ALA A 514 -6.06 5.20 35.51
N GLY A 515 -6.14 5.45 34.19
CA GLY A 515 -7.27 6.11 33.51
C GLY A 515 -7.18 7.63 33.48
N SER A 516 -6.01 8.21 33.70
CA SER A 516 -5.73 9.66 33.66
C SER A 516 -6.64 10.47 34.60
N PRO A 517 -6.78 10.11 35.90
CA PRO A 517 -7.62 10.81 36.82
C PRO A 517 -7.13 12.27 37.03
N GLU A 518 -8.08 13.22 37.20
CA GLU A 518 -7.70 14.59 37.51
C GLU A 518 -7.15 14.65 38.95
N PRO A 519 -6.01 15.33 39.18
CA PRO A 519 -5.47 15.57 40.51
C PRO A 519 -6.46 16.36 41.36
N GLY A 520 -6.46 16.15 42.67
CA GLY A 520 -7.34 16.89 43.60
C GLY A 520 -7.03 18.38 43.62
N GLU A 521 -8.04 19.20 43.94
CA GLU A 521 -7.90 20.68 43.98
C GLU A 521 -6.79 21.17 44.92
N ASN A 522 -6.39 20.38 45.89
CA ASN A 522 -5.36 20.69 46.89
C ASN A 522 -4.07 19.87 46.69
N ALA A 523 -3.89 19.24 45.54
CA ALA A 523 -2.67 18.49 45.27
C ALA A 523 -1.44 19.42 45.35
N GLU A 524 -0.45 19.01 46.13
CA GLU A 524 0.74 19.82 46.38
C GLU A 524 1.73 19.71 45.20
N ALA A 525 2.00 20.82 44.50
CA ALA A 525 2.89 20.85 43.38
C ALA A 525 4.37 20.65 43.75
N PHE A 526 5.15 20.04 42.87
CA PHE A 526 6.61 20.04 43.01
C PHE A 526 7.17 21.40 42.57
N PRO A 527 8.16 21.96 43.30
CA PRO A 527 8.65 23.30 43.03
C PRO A 527 9.41 23.43 41.71
N ASP A 528 9.86 22.33 41.13
CA ASP A 528 10.59 22.23 39.86
C ASP A 528 9.73 21.78 38.66
N VAL A 529 8.42 21.65 38.83
CA VAL A 529 7.48 21.38 37.74
C VAL A 529 6.72 22.66 37.42
N GLU A 530 6.97 23.22 36.23
CA GLU A 530 6.28 24.42 35.78
C GLU A 530 4.80 24.16 35.50
N SER A 531 3.95 25.14 35.82
CA SER A 531 2.53 25.04 35.48
C SER A 531 2.35 25.04 33.95
N GLY A 532 1.58 24.06 33.45
CA GLY A 532 1.40 23.82 32.03
C GLY A 532 2.44 22.86 31.43
N ALA A 533 3.40 22.35 32.20
CA ALA A 533 4.30 21.30 31.73
C ALA A 533 3.53 20.01 31.38
N ALA A 534 3.98 19.28 30.36
CA ALA A 534 3.29 18.06 29.91
C ALA A 534 3.10 17.02 31.03
N CYS A 535 4.09 16.87 31.91
CA CYS A 535 4.04 15.93 33.04
C CYS A 535 3.36 16.49 34.32
N GLU A 536 2.87 17.76 34.33
CA GLU A 536 2.32 18.40 35.54
C GLU A 536 1.23 17.58 36.21
N ARG A 537 0.20 17.17 35.44
CA ARG A 537 -0.93 16.39 35.97
C ARG A 537 -0.49 15.04 36.52
N ALA A 538 0.37 14.35 35.78
CA ALA A 538 0.91 13.06 36.21
C ALA A 538 1.77 13.17 37.47
N ALA A 539 2.59 14.21 37.57
CA ALA A 539 3.41 14.48 38.74
C ALA A 539 2.56 14.82 40.00
N LEU A 540 1.54 15.69 39.84
CA LEU A 540 0.58 16.03 40.91
C LEU A 540 -0.16 14.79 41.40
N TRP A 541 -0.73 14.02 40.48
CA TRP A 541 -1.44 12.78 40.80
C TRP A 541 -0.53 11.76 41.49
N ALA A 542 0.67 11.55 40.98
CA ALA A 542 1.59 10.58 41.55
C ALA A 542 2.04 10.96 42.96
N ARG A 543 2.16 12.27 43.27
CA ARG A 543 2.43 12.77 44.62
C ARG A 543 1.23 12.56 45.54
N GLU A 544 0.03 12.91 45.10
CA GLU A 544 -1.19 12.74 45.87
C GLU A 544 -1.45 11.29 46.23
N GLN A 545 -1.18 10.35 45.30
CA GLN A 545 -1.31 8.91 45.52
C GLN A 545 -0.15 8.30 46.32
N GLY A 546 0.84 9.09 46.72
CA GLY A 546 2.03 8.57 47.42
C GLY A 546 2.91 7.65 46.58
N VAL A 547 2.73 7.66 45.26
CA VAL A 547 3.50 6.86 44.29
C VAL A 547 4.91 7.44 44.10
N ILE A 548 5.01 8.78 44.01
CA ILE A 548 6.25 9.53 43.85
C ILE A 548 6.36 10.59 44.95
N GLU A 549 7.36 10.47 45.80
CA GLU A 549 7.64 11.44 46.87
C GLU A 549 8.59 12.55 46.44
N GLY A 550 9.30 12.35 45.31
CA GLY A 550 10.37 13.22 44.84
C GLY A 550 11.74 12.95 45.48
N VAL A 551 12.74 13.71 45.10
CA VAL A 551 14.09 13.68 45.66
C VAL A 551 14.39 15.06 46.23
N ASP A 552 14.67 15.13 47.54
CA ASP A 552 14.85 16.39 48.27
C ASP A 552 13.71 17.41 48.03
N GLY A 553 12.47 16.88 47.86
CA GLY A 553 11.27 17.70 47.61
C GLY A 553 11.04 18.14 46.16
N ALA A 554 11.91 17.77 45.22
CA ALA A 554 11.81 18.06 43.79
C ALA A 554 11.38 16.81 42.98
N PHE A 555 10.65 17.02 41.90
CA PHE A 555 10.20 15.94 41.00
C PHE A 555 11.35 15.40 40.14
N GLN A 556 12.20 16.28 39.65
CA GLN A 556 13.32 15.98 38.74
C GLN A 556 12.82 15.20 37.51
N ALA A 557 12.05 15.85 36.65
CA ALA A 557 11.34 15.25 35.50
C ALA A 557 12.22 14.38 34.60
N ASP A 558 13.45 14.86 34.30
CA ASP A 558 14.44 14.17 33.45
C ASP A 558 15.29 13.14 34.21
N GLY A 559 15.11 13.02 35.54
CA GLY A 559 15.79 12.03 36.34
C GLY A 559 15.42 10.60 35.96
N VAL A 560 16.39 9.71 35.81
CA VAL A 560 16.16 8.30 35.55
C VAL A 560 15.83 7.55 36.84
N LEU A 561 14.95 6.56 36.75
CA LEU A 561 14.60 5.69 37.87
C LEU A 561 15.29 4.33 37.74
N THR A 562 15.61 3.73 38.88
CA THR A 562 16.11 2.38 38.93
C THR A 562 14.96 1.34 38.86
N ARG A 563 15.30 0.10 38.56
CA ARG A 563 14.33 -1.00 38.47
C ARG A 563 13.61 -1.22 39.81
N GLU A 564 14.32 -1.15 40.93
CA GLU A 564 13.71 -1.26 42.25
C GLU A 564 12.77 -0.08 42.58
N GLN A 565 13.10 1.15 42.10
CA GLN A 565 12.24 2.31 42.27
C GLN A 565 10.94 2.18 41.49
N LEU A 566 10.99 1.80 40.21
CA LEU A 566 9.78 1.57 39.41
C LEU A 566 8.86 0.51 40.05
N VAL A 567 9.43 -0.61 40.46
CA VAL A 567 8.66 -1.71 41.06
C VAL A 567 8.02 -1.27 42.37
N THR A 568 8.72 -0.46 43.18
CA THR A 568 8.15 0.09 44.43
C THR A 568 7.02 1.08 44.15
N MET A 569 7.10 1.87 43.08
CA MET A 569 5.98 2.72 42.64
C MET A 569 4.77 1.92 42.25
N LEU A 570 4.92 0.86 41.49
CA LEU A 570 3.82 -0.04 41.11
C LEU A 570 3.21 -0.73 42.33
N TYR A 571 4.03 -1.24 43.23
CA TYR A 571 3.62 -1.89 44.47
C TYR A 571 2.74 -0.95 45.33
N ARG A 572 3.17 0.32 45.46
CA ARG A 572 2.40 1.35 46.18
C ARG A 572 1.11 1.71 45.46
N LEU A 573 1.16 1.88 44.14
CA LEU A 573 0.00 2.25 43.33
C LEU A 573 -1.11 1.20 43.41
N LEU A 574 -0.74 -0.08 43.42
CA LEU A 574 -1.68 -1.20 43.46
C LEU A 574 -2.12 -1.56 44.89
N ASN A 575 -1.57 -0.85 45.89
CA ASN A 575 -1.87 -1.05 47.30
C ASN A 575 -1.73 -2.51 47.76
N GLU A 576 -0.67 -3.17 47.24
CA GLU A 576 -0.41 -4.58 47.51
C GLU A 576 0.21 -4.73 48.90
N GLU A 577 -0.19 -5.80 49.62
CA GLU A 577 0.41 -6.22 50.89
C GLU A 577 0.97 -7.62 50.71
N THR A 578 2.26 -7.80 51.03
CA THR A 578 2.89 -9.14 51.03
C THR A 578 3.49 -9.44 52.40
N GLU A 579 3.01 -10.51 53.04
CA GLU A 579 3.63 -11.01 54.22
C GLU A 579 4.73 -12.04 53.85
N GLY A 580 5.99 -11.77 54.20
CA GLY A 580 7.09 -12.73 54.14
C GLY A 580 7.76 -12.98 52.80
N ALA A 581 7.72 -11.99 51.90
CA ALA A 581 8.15 -12.12 50.53
C ALA A 581 9.67 -12.29 50.25
N ALA A 582 10.54 -12.03 51.21
CA ALA A 582 12.01 -12.08 51.04
C ALA A 582 12.56 -13.42 50.52
N ALA A 583 11.82 -14.54 50.71
CA ALA A 583 12.24 -15.85 50.21
C ALA A 583 12.26 -15.97 48.67
N GLY A 584 11.45 -15.18 47.95
CA GLY A 584 11.38 -15.22 46.49
C GLY A 584 12.60 -14.64 45.76
N LEU A 585 13.39 -13.79 46.42
CA LEU A 585 14.58 -13.19 45.86
C LEU A 585 15.83 -14.08 45.89
N SER A 586 15.85 -15.10 46.74
CA SER A 586 17.02 -15.96 46.95
C SER A 586 17.52 -16.71 45.72
N GLY A 587 16.71 -16.79 44.67
CA GLY A 587 17.08 -17.40 43.38
C GLY A 587 17.96 -16.55 42.48
N PHE A 588 18.16 -15.28 42.83
CA PHE A 588 18.92 -14.34 42.02
C PHE A 588 20.30 -14.01 42.64
N ALA A 589 21.32 -13.98 41.76
CA ALA A 589 22.72 -13.81 42.19
C ALA A 589 22.99 -12.47 42.90
N ASP A 590 22.18 -11.48 42.61
CA ASP A 590 22.30 -10.08 43.10
C ASP A 590 21.15 -9.68 44.03
N ALA A 591 20.47 -10.63 44.64
CA ALA A 591 19.39 -10.37 45.60
C ALA A 591 19.84 -9.45 46.74
N GLY A 592 21.09 -9.57 47.23
CA GLY A 592 21.65 -8.74 48.27
C GLY A 592 21.95 -7.27 47.86
N GLU A 593 21.79 -6.92 46.56
CA GLU A 593 21.90 -5.55 46.07
C GLU A 593 20.58 -4.79 46.17
N VAL A 594 19.47 -5.45 46.43
CA VAL A 594 18.15 -4.81 46.63
C VAL A 594 18.18 -3.99 47.91
N SER A 595 17.70 -2.74 47.79
CA SER A 595 17.59 -1.87 48.99
C SER A 595 16.54 -2.43 49.97
N ALA A 596 16.79 -2.30 51.26
CA ALA A 596 15.87 -2.78 52.31
C ALA A 596 14.45 -2.21 52.17
N TRP A 597 14.29 -0.97 51.67
CA TRP A 597 13.00 -0.35 51.43
C TRP A 597 12.25 -0.91 50.19
N ALA A 598 12.94 -1.64 49.31
CA ALA A 598 12.40 -2.20 48.08
C ALA A 598 12.22 -3.72 48.13
N GLU A 599 12.63 -4.39 49.21
CA GLU A 599 12.65 -5.87 49.31
C GLU A 599 11.24 -6.47 49.09
N ASP A 600 10.22 -5.95 49.76
CA ASP A 600 8.84 -6.46 49.65
C ASP A 600 8.29 -6.26 48.25
N ALA A 601 8.49 -5.04 47.66
CA ALA A 601 8.04 -4.73 46.33
C ALA A 601 8.73 -5.60 45.26
N MET A 602 10.04 -5.77 45.36
CA MET A 602 10.81 -6.61 44.43
C MET A 602 10.42 -8.09 44.53
N ALA A 603 10.19 -8.59 45.75
CA ALA A 603 9.73 -9.97 45.96
C ALA A 603 8.32 -10.19 45.40
N TRP A 604 7.40 -9.27 45.63
CA TRP A 604 6.07 -9.23 45.01
C TRP A 604 6.14 -9.30 43.48
N ALA A 605 6.96 -8.44 42.86
CA ALA A 605 7.06 -8.39 41.42
C ALA A 605 7.69 -9.65 40.79
N VAL A 606 8.60 -10.33 41.52
CA VAL A 606 9.16 -11.62 41.12
C VAL A 606 8.11 -12.73 41.25
N ASP A 607 7.39 -12.80 42.37
CA ASP A 607 6.32 -13.78 42.61
C ASP A 607 5.22 -13.68 41.56
N ARG A 608 4.79 -12.48 41.22
CA ARG A 608 3.78 -12.19 40.20
C ARG A 608 4.31 -12.24 38.77
N GLN A 609 5.57 -12.63 38.56
CA GLN A 609 6.22 -12.70 37.24
C GLN A 609 6.26 -11.35 36.45
N ILE A 610 6.06 -10.24 37.12
CA ILE A 610 6.21 -8.88 36.56
C ILE A 610 7.69 -8.66 36.20
N ILE A 611 8.61 -9.02 37.12
CA ILE A 611 10.05 -9.06 36.87
C ILE A 611 10.52 -10.52 36.85
N ARG A 612 11.21 -10.91 35.78
CA ARG A 612 11.79 -12.27 35.61
C ARG A 612 13.31 -12.26 35.70
N GLY A 613 13.95 -11.11 35.94
CA GLY A 613 15.39 -10.95 35.94
C GLY A 613 16.02 -10.93 34.54
N LYS A 614 17.17 -10.25 34.44
CA LYS A 614 18.01 -10.26 33.23
C LYS A 614 18.65 -11.65 33.11
N LYS A 615 18.48 -12.32 31.95
CA LYS A 615 18.91 -13.70 31.72
C LYS A 615 18.39 -14.70 32.78
N GLN A 616 17.28 -14.38 33.46
CA GLN A 616 16.66 -15.18 34.53
C GLN A 616 17.57 -15.42 35.75
N THR A 617 18.67 -14.73 35.90
CA THR A 617 19.66 -14.96 36.97
C THR A 617 19.98 -13.72 37.78
N SER A 618 19.63 -12.52 37.32
CA SER A 618 20.01 -11.25 37.95
C SER A 618 18.88 -10.23 37.89
N LEU A 619 18.55 -9.61 39.01
CA LEU A 619 17.48 -8.60 39.15
C LEU A 619 17.93 -7.23 38.61
N LYS A 620 19.22 -6.91 38.78
CA LYS A 620 19.79 -5.60 38.47
C LYS A 620 18.99 -4.44 39.08
N PRO A 621 18.77 -4.43 40.42
CA PRO A 621 17.86 -3.51 41.06
C PRO A 621 18.28 -2.04 40.91
N LYS A 622 19.59 -1.76 40.79
CA LYS A 622 20.16 -0.42 40.66
C LYS A 622 20.32 0.08 39.23
N ASP A 623 20.11 -0.78 38.23
CA ASP A 623 20.16 -0.38 36.82
C ASP A 623 19.00 0.59 36.52
N ALA A 624 19.26 1.57 35.65
CA ALA A 624 18.22 2.43 35.11
C ALA A 624 17.20 1.59 34.30
N VAL A 625 15.92 1.91 34.46
CA VAL A 625 14.84 1.29 33.67
C VAL A 625 14.89 1.83 32.26
N THR A 626 14.96 0.94 31.27
CA THR A 626 14.78 1.35 29.87
C THR A 626 13.31 1.48 29.50
N ARG A 627 13.01 2.19 28.40
CA ARG A 627 11.64 2.31 27.89
C ARG A 627 11.02 0.96 27.53
N ALA A 628 11.83 0.03 26.96
CA ALA A 628 11.40 -1.34 26.71
C ALA A 628 11.07 -2.11 28.01
N GLU A 629 11.90 -1.98 29.03
CA GLU A 629 11.65 -2.61 30.32
C GLU A 629 10.38 -2.08 31.00
N LEU A 630 10.17 -0.74 30.94
CA LEU A 630 8.93 -0.11 31.41
C LEU A 630 7.71 -0.68 30.68
N ALA A 631 7.77 -0.77 29.35
CA ALA A 631 6.66 -1.26 28.53
C ALA A 631 6.29 -2.72 28.88
N VAL A 632 7.28 -3.58 29.01
CA VAL A 632 7.07 -5.00 29.40
C VAL A 632 6.52 -5.14 30.83
N ILE A 633 6.98 -4.30 31.75
CA ILE A 633 6.48 -4.30 33.14
C ILE A 633 5.01 -3.86 33.17
N LEU A 634 4.64 -2.82 32.44
CA LEU A 634 3.26 -2.35 32.34
C LEU A 634 2.33 -3.37 31.70
N GLU A 635 2.73 -4.01 30.63
CA GLU A 635 1.96 -5.06 29.95
C GLU A 635 1.70 -6.25 30.89
N ARG A 636 2.74 -6.76 31.57
CA ARG A 636 2.61 -7.86 32.52
C ARG A 636 1.77 -7.50 33.73
N THR A 637 1.89 -6.26 34.21
CA THR A 637 1.06 -5.76 35.31
C THR A 637 -0.41 -5.73 34.89
N ALA A 638 -0.73 -5.17 33.73
CA ALA A 638 -2.09 -5.12 33.21
C ALA A 638 -2.71 -6.51 33.00
N ALA A 639 -1.93 -7.48 32.50
CA ALA A 639 -2.40 -8.84 32.29
C ALA A 639 -2.86 -9.52 33.60
N LEU A 640 -2.16 -9.27 34.72
CA LEU A 640 -2.51 -9.83 36.02
C LEU A 640 -3.88 -9.35 36.54
N TYR A 641 -4.22 -8.09 36.30
CA TYR A 641 -5.46 -7.49 36.81
C TYR A 641 -6.64 -7.68 35.85
N ALA A 642 -6.39 -7.91 34.56
CA ALA A 642 -7.46 -8.29 33.61
C ALA A 642 -8.02 -9.70 33.87
N ASP A 643 -7.21 -10.63 34.40
CA ASP A 643 -7.64 -11.97 34.76
C ASP A 643 -8.31 -12.03 36.15
N GLY A 644 -8.04 -11.05 37.04
CA GLY A 644 -8.67 -10.94 38.36
C GLY A 644 -10.15 -10.61 38.35
N ASP A 645 -10.61 -9.81 37.38
CA ASP A 645 -12.04 -9.45 37.19
C ASP A 645 -12.91 -10.61 36.63
N ARG A 646 -12.31 -11.75 36.25
CA ARG A 646 -13.03 -12.95 35.79
C ARG A 646 -13.22 -14.01 36.88
N ALA A 647 -12.74 -13.76 38.09
CA ALA A 647 -12.79 -14.71 39.21
C ALA A 647 -13.75 -14.27 40.34
N GLU A 648 -14.50 -13.21 40.20
CA GLU A 648 -15.68 -12.86 41.00
C GLU A 648 -16.95 -12.94 40.11
#